data_9566ef915da0be6fd02e5a3e8a3c3acf
#
_entry.id   9566ef915da0be6fd02e5a3e8a3c3acf
#
_cell.length_a   1.000
_cell.length_b   1.000
_cell.length_c   1.000
_cell.angle_alpha   90.00
_cell.angle_beta   90.00
_cell.angle_gamma   90.00
#
_symmetry.space_group_name_H-M   'P 1'
#
loop_
_entity.id
_entity.type
_entity.pdbx_description
1 polymer ?
#
loop_
_entity_poly.entity_id
_entity_poly.type
_entity_poly.pdbx_seq_one_letter_code
_entity_poly.pdbx_strand_id
1 'polypeptide(L)'
;MQLSLNWLKDFVDMPKNITPEELGKRLTMHTVEVEKVEEQGDKYKGVVVGKILEVKPHPNADRLRLAFVDIGKEKLEIVCGAPNIEPGQLVPVALVGAILPGDFEIKSAEIRGIKSNGMLCAQDELGLGKDHSGIIILDKARVGQNFSDFLKLTDVIFEVDNKSITHRADLWSHYGMARDISAFLNVKFKAYLPAKNILKAKKITFRIKANIENFSLCPRYMAVGLENLKIGPSPDWLQSRLSACGMRPINNIVDVTNYVMLELGQPLHAFDKNFLDHIIIRQAKAGEIIETLDGVKRKLEPDMLVIADKTKPVAVAGVMGGANSEINEKTDSIIIESANFNNDSVRKTAQKLGLRTEASMRFEKGLDPNLCELGLARAVELLLKICPGARVAGNLVDEKKFKLNLGPIELDLNWLNKFIGQEFEANQTKQALEKLGFIVKTSPSFAPAVAKAMVDKKAMEGKGKIFKVTIPSWRAVHDVSLPEDLAEEAVRIYGYNNIKSELPKVDLVPPLVLEEKVLIRKIKNILSVGASFTETYNYSFLSPSQLKKINFTATVKLANPLSEDLTDLRPSLIPGILENIKSNQANEIEIALYEIGSIFLNKPGGITKDDSNKEMLPFQEKRLVLALAGDNEENLFRKLKGVIEYLLKSLNLEAAFEFTATEYNKSASAKILANGYDVGFVAEVEKNIKQSFGIKKFTAIAEISLPELLNLVKNLKIKQYVEPPKYPEVLRDLAFVVNEKILYNNIKKQIINFSNLIKQVELFDIYQGDKLGQDKKSLAFHIIYQTDKTLTSEEVDKVQGKLVKHLEKEFAAKIRNF
;
A
#
# COMPACT_ATOMS: atom_id res chain seq x y z
N MET A 1 14.13 5.71 -4.81
CA MET A 1 15.20 6.45 -5.60
C MET A 1 16.49 6.41 -4.80
N GLN A 2 17.63 6.24 -5.50
CA GLN A 2 18.95 6.19 -4.84
C GLN A 2 19.69 7.52 -5.02
N LEU A 3 20.23 8.07 -3.94
CA LEU A 3 20.99 9.30 -3.91
C LEU A 3 22.42 9.02 -3.45
N SER A 4 23.40 9.43 -4.25
CA SER A 4 24.83 9.32 -3.93
C SER A 4 25.29 10.52 -3.12
N LEU A 5 25.87 10.29 -1.95
CA LEU A 5 26.43 11.36 -1.11
C LEU A 5 27.60 12.08 -1.84
N ASN A 6 28.42 11.34 -2.56
CA ASN A 6 29.53 11.93 -3.31
C ASN A 6 29.03 12.82 -4.45
N TRP A 7 27.92 12.45 -5.08
CA TRP A 7 27.31 13.29 -6.12
C TRP A 7 26.63 14.54 -5.53
N LEU A 8 25.94 14.40 -4.38
CA LEU A 8 25.38 15.55 -3.67
C LEU A 8 26.42 16.60 -3.28
N LYS A 9 27.63 16.17 -2.89
CA LYS A 9 28.77 17.07 -2.56
C LYS A 9 29.22 17.94 -3.72
N ASP A 10 28.92 17.57 -4.97
CA ASP A 10 29.21 18.45 -6.10
C ASP A 10 28.40 19.76 -6.03
N PHE A 11 27.21 19.72 -5.44
CA PHE A 11 26.26 20.83 -5.37
C PHE A 11 26.09 21.45 -3.98
N VAL A 12 26.58 20.78 -2.93
CA VAL A 12 26.45 21.26 -1.54
C VAL A 12 27.77 21.17 -0.81
N ASP A 13 28.12 22.22 -0.08
CA ASP A 13 29.24 22.19 0.86
C ASP A 13 28.81 21.49 2.16
N MET A 14 28.94 20.15 2.19
CA MET A 14 28.54 19.36 3.35
C MET A 14 29.40 19.70 4.57
N PRO A 15 28.78 19.91 5.75
CA PRO A 15 29.52 20.08 6.99
C PRO A 15 30.36 18.84 7.31
N LYS A 16 31.62 19.04 7.73
CA LYS A 16 32.53 17.92 8.02
C LYS A 16 32.10 17.03 9.19
N ASN A 17 31.28 17.55 10.08
CA ASN A 17 30.83 16.87 11.31
C ASN A 17 29.50 16.15 11.15
N ILE A 18 28.85 16.22 9.98
CA ILE A 18 27.58 15.48 9.75
C ILE A 18 27.91 14.07 9.27
N THR A 19 27.37 13.07 9.97
CA THR A 19 27.47 11.68 9.52
C THR A 19 26.40 11.37 8.46
N PRO A 20 26.57 10.32 7.65
CA PRO A 20 25.54 9.90 6.69
C PRO A 20 24.20 9.60 7.35
N GLU A 21 24.20 8.94 8.51
CA GLU A 21 22.97 8.60 9.26
C GLU A 21 22.25 9.87 9.76
N GLU A 22 23.03 10.85 10.25
CA GLU A 22 22.45 12.13 10.69
C GLU A 22 21.87 12.90 9.51
N LEU A 23 22.56 12.88 8.34
CA LEU A 23 22.02 13.48 7.12
C LEU A 23 20.73 12.78 6.67
N GLY A 24 20.68 11.45 6.72
CA GLY A 24 19.48 10.65 6.41
C GLY A 24 18.30 11.01 7.32
N LYS A 25 18.53 11.13 8.63
CA LYS A 25 17.51 11.58 9.58
C LYS A 25 17.01 12.99 9.29
N ARG A 26 17.91 13.92 8.96
CA ARG A 26 17.50 15.29 8.61
C ARG A 26 16.75 15.35 7.30
N LEU A 27 17.12 14.55 6.29
CA LEU A 27 16.36 14.41 5.06
C LEU A 27 14.92 13.95 5.35
N THR A 28 14.76 12.94 6.20
CA THR A 28 13.44 12.44 6.62
C THR A 28 12.61 13.51 7.33
N MET A 29 13.24 14.30 8.20
CA MET A 29 12.52 15.32 8.96
C MET A 29 12.17 16.59 8.19
N HIS A 30 12.85 16.86 7.06
CA HIS A 30 12.67 18.12 6.34
C HIS A 30 12.18 17.96 4.90
N THR A 31 12.37 16.79 4.25
CA THR A 31 12.17 16.69 2.80
C THR A 31 11.52 15.37 2.37
N VAL A 32 12.19 14.23 2.63
CA VAL A 32 11.80 12.92 2.10
C VAL A 32 12.25 11.79 3.02
N GLU A 33 11.43 10.80 3.21
CA GLU A 33 11.78 9.62 4.02
C GLU A 33 12.97 8.87 3.44
N VAL A 34 13.99 8.64 4.27
CA VAL A 34 15.15 7.81 3.96
C VAL A 34 14.92 6.44 4.60
N GLU A 35 14.68 5.44 3.76
CA GLU A 35 14.44 4.06 4.20
C GLU A 35 15.72 3.34 4.59
N LYS A 36 16.83 3.63 3.88
CA LYS A 36 18.12 2.99 4.10
C LYS A 36 19.28 3.95 3.81
N VAL A 37 20.32 3.85 4.63
CA VAL A 37 21.65 4.46 4.39
C VAL A 37 22.64 3.32 4.24
N GLU A 38 23.32 3.23 3.10
CA GLU A 38 24.20 2.12 2.76
C GLU A 38 25.56 2.62 2.32
N GLU A 39 26.63 2.21 2.98
CA GLU A 39 27.98 2.37 2.49
C GLU A 39 28.27 1.30 1.43
N GLN A 40 28.60 1.73 0.21
CA GLN A 40 28.81 0.79 -0.91
C GLN A 40 29.91 -0.25 -0.65
N GLY A 41 30.89 0.13 0.18
CA GLY A 41 31.97 -0.76 0.59
C GLY A 41 31.58 -1.88 1.53
N ASP A 42 30.47 -1.73 2.28
CA ASP A 42 30.08 -2.67 3.33
C ASP A 42 29.82 -4.09 2.83
N LYS A 43 29.30 -4.22 1.60
CA LYS A 43 29.08 -5.54 0.98
C LYS A 43 30.36 -6.33 0.69
N TYR A 44 31.52 -5.67 0.77
CA TYR A 44 32.84 -6.30 0.62
C TYR A 44 33.65 -6.24 1.91
N LYS A 45 33.00 -6.02 3.04
CA LYS A 45 33.66 -6.03 4.35
C LYS A 45 34.24 -7.40 4.64
N GLY A 46 35.54 -7.43 4.94
CA GLY A 46 36.25 -8.69 5.11
C GLY A 46 36.78 -9.33 3.81
N VAL A 47 36.64 -8.62 2.65
CA VAL A 47 37.28 -9.03 1.41
C VAL A 47 38.53 -8.14 1.19
N VAL A 48 39.69 -8.75 1.00
CA VAL A 48 40.98 -8.07 0.82
C VAL A 48 41.67 -8.56 -0.43
N VAL A 49 42.65 -7.78 -0.90
CA VAL A 49 43.54 -8.20 -1.99
C VAL A 49 44.59 -9.11 -1.44
N GLY A 50 44.66 -10.35 -1.93
CA GLY A 50 45.73 -11.29 -1.62
C GLY A 50 46.63 -11.54 -2.82
N LYS A 51 47.88 -11.94 -2.57
CA LYS A 51 48.82 -12.42 -3.59
C LYS A 51 49.03 -13.92 -3.43
N ILE A 52 48.76 -14.69 -4.45
CA ILE A 52 49.05 -16.14 -4.47
C ILE A 52 50.56 -16.31 -4.51
N LEU A 53 51.15 -16.89 -3.47
CA LEU A 53 52.56 -17.17 -3.36
C LEU A 53 52.93 -18.52 -3.98
N GLU A 54 52.12 -19.54 -3.70
CA GLU A 54 52.33 -20.91 -4.11
C GLU A 54 50.99 -21.62 -4.36
N VAL A 55 50.97 -22.55 -5.30
CA VAL A 55 49.83 -23.43 -5.59
C VAL A 55 50.29 -24.86 -5.59
N LYS A 56 49.66 -25.73 -4.79
CA LYS A 56 49.93 -27.15 -4.73
C LYS A 56 48.68 -27.97 -5.06
N PRO A 57 48.82 -29.16 -5.64
CA PRO A 57 47.71 -30.10 -5.78
C PRO A 57 47.14 -30.47 -4.40
N HIS A 58 45.83 -30.65 -4.30
CA HIS A 58 45.20 -31.16 -3.07
C HIS A 58 45.47 -32.64 -2.90
N PRO A 59 45.97 -33.12 -1.73
CA PRO A 59 46.38 -34.51 -1.58
C PRO A 59 45.22 -35.52 -1.70
N ASN A 60 43.98 -35.09 -1.41
CA ASN A 60 42.80 -35.96 -1.35
C ASN A 60 41.74 -35.59 -2.39
N ALA A 61 42.07 -34.79 -3.43
CA ALA A 61 41.06 -34.35 -4.43
C ALA A 61 41.72 -33.87 -5.72
N ASP A 62 41.39 -34.51 -6.86
CA ASP A 62 42.02 -34.24 -8.18
C ASP A 62 41.68 -32.88 -8.76
N ARG A 63 40.56 -32.27 -8.41
CA ARG A 63 40.08 -30.97 -8.94
C ARG A 63 40.35 -29.81 -8.01
N LEU A 64 40.84 -30.05 -6.79
CA LEU A 64 41.14 -29.00 -5.83
C LEU A 64 42.60 -28.70 -5.76
N ARG A 65 42.95 -27.44 -5.43
CA ARG A 65 44.33 -26.99 -5.22
C ARG A 65 44.42 -26.27 -3.91
N LEU A 66 45.60 -26.27 -3.32
CA LEU A 66 45.94 -25.51 -2.13
C LEU A 66 46.67 -24.24 -2.56
N ALA A 67 46.09 -23.08 -2.31
CA ALA A 67 46.69 -21.77 -2.55
C ALA A 67 47.23 -21.20 -1.25
N PHE A 68 48.50 -20.86 -1.22
CA PHE A 68 49.15 -20.13 -0.15
C PHE A 68 49.14 -18.65 -0.53
N VAL A 69 48.36 -17.86 0.21
CA VAL A 69 48.00 -16.48 -0.16
C VAL A 69 48.49 -15.50 0.89
N ASP A 70 49.29 -14.53 0.49
CA ASP A 70 49.70 -13.40 1.32
C ASP A 70 48.65 -12.29 1.28
N ILE A 71 48.09 -11.96 2.42
CA ILE A 71 47.10 -10.88 2.59
C ILE A 71 47.69 -9.63 3.28
N GLY A 72 49.02 -9.54 3.33
CA GLY A 72 49.80 -8.41 3.89
C GLY A 72 50.03 -8.50 5.40
N LYS A 73 49.05 -8.96 6.17
CA LYS A 73 49.19 -9.17 7.62
C LYS A 73 49.63 -10.59 7.99
N GLU A 74 49.19 -11.54 7.21
CA GLU A 74 49.39 -12.96 7.42
C GLU A 74 49.34 -13.71 6.08
N LYS A 75 49.70 -14.99 6.11
CA LYS A 75 49.60 -15.91 4.99
C LYS A 75 48.54 -16.95 5.29
N LEU A 76 47.65 -17.12 4.37
CA LEU A 76 46.53 -18.05 4.51
C LEU A 76 46.68 -19.25 3.58
N GLU A 77 46.28 -20.41 4.06
CA GLU A 77 46.11 -21.59 3.23
C GLU A 77 44.61 -21.71 2.88
N ILE A 78 44.31 -21.70 1.58
CA ILE A 78 42.94 -21.68 1.04
C ILE A 78 42.82 -22.81 0.02
N VAL A 79 41.78 -23.64 0.19
CA VAL A 79 41.41 -24.66 -0.79
C VAL A 79 40.57 -24.02 -1.88
N CYS A 80 41.01 -24.15 -3.13
CA CYS A 80 40.33 -23.56 -4.29
C CYS A 80 40.09 -24.58 -5.41
N GLY A 81 38.87 -24.54 -5.99
CA GLY A 81 38.49 -25.38 -7.13
C GLY A 81 38.60 -24.69 -8.48
N ALA A 82 38.95 -23.42 -8.52
CA ALA A 82 39.04 -22.66 -9.76
C ALA A 82 40.21 -23.11 -10.62
N PRO A 83 40.03 -23.22 -11.95
CA PRO A 83 41.10 -23.70 -12.86
C PRO A 83 42.20 -22.69 -13.16
N ASN A 84 41.96 -21.40 -12.92
CA ASN A 84 42.78 -20.26 -13.32
C ASN A 84 43.70 -19.72 -12.23
N ILE A 85 43.94 -20.46 -11.13
CA ILE A 85 44.83 -20.01 -10.05
C ILE A 85 46.29 -20.30 -10.38
N GLU A 86 47.15 -19.25 -10.27
CA GLU A 86 48.59 -19.37 -10.51
C GLU A 86 49.43 -18.53 -9.51
N PRO A 87 50.64 -18.95 -9.17
CA PRO A 87 51.54 -18.15 -8.34
C PRO A 87 51.81 -16.74 -8.95
N GLY A 88 51.84 -15.74 -8.10
CA GLY A 88 52.08 -14.36 -8.49
C GLY A 88 50.84 -13.52 -8.75
N GLN A 89 49.69 -14.13 -8.94
CA GLN A 89 48.44 -13.40 -9.18
C GLN A 89 47.94 -12.63 -7.95
N LEU A 90 47.36 -11.46 -8.20
CA LEU A 90 46.63 -10.66 -7.21
C LEU A 90 45.14 -11.01 -7.36
N VAL A 91 44.47 -11.36 -6.26
CA VAL A 91 43.12 -11.91 -6.26
C VAL A 91 42.32 -11.36 -5.09
N PRO A 92 40.97 -11.23 -5.19
CA PRO A 92 40.16 -10.94 -4.04
C PRO A 92 40.02 -12.18 -3.14
N VAL A 93 40.24 -11.97 -1.84
CA VAL A 93 40.23 -13.01 -0.79
C VAL A 93 39.15 -12.63 0.23
N ALA A 94 38.12 -13.42 0.33
CA ALA A 94 37.15 -13.28 1.40
C ALA A 94 37.68 -13.99 2.65
N LEU A 95 37.84 -13.23 3.73
CA LEU A 95 38.32 -13.71 5.02
C LEU A 95 37.22 -14.41 5.79
N VAL A 96 37.60 -15.25 6.77
CA VAL A 96 36.65 -15.84 7.70
C VAL A 96 35.87 -14.75 8.42
N GLY A 97 34.54 -14.84 8.42
CA GLY A 97 33.62 -13.84 8.95
C GLY A 97 33.15 -12.79 7.92
N ALA A 98 33.66 -12.81 6.68
CA ALA A 98 33.09 -12.01 5.61
C ALA A 98 31.71 -12.54 5.21
N ILE A 99 30.76 -11.63 4.92
CA ILE A 99 29.44 -11.97 4.40
C ILE A 99 29.39 -11.47 2.95
N LEU A 100 29.31 -12.40 2.02
CA LEU A 100 29.23 -12.12 0.58
C LEU A 100 27.78 -11.92 0.12
N PRO A 101 27.55 -11.39 -1.09
CA PRO A 101 26.21 -11.25 -1.66
C PRO A 101 25.40 -12.57 -1.60
N GLY A 102 24.12 -12.47 -1.20
CA GLY A 102 23.26 -13.64 -0.94
C GLY A 102 23.37 -14.21 0.47
N ASP A 103 23.85 -13.39 1.44
CA ASP A 103 24.02 -13.73 2.87
C ASP A 103 24.95 -14.94 3.11
N PHE A 104 25.92 -15.12 2.19
CA PHE A 104 26.88 -16.22 2.27
C PHE A 104 28.04 -15.87 3.21
N GLU A 105 28.01 -16.41 4.43
CA GLU A 105 29.06 -16.21 5.42
C GLU A 105 30.25 -17.15 5.19
N ILE A 106 31.45 -16.56 5.09
CA ILE A 106 32.72 -17.32 4.95
C ILE A 106 33.14 -17.83 6.32
N LYS A 107 33.20 -19.18 6.43
CA LYS A 107 33.63 -19.88 7.65
C LYS A 107 34.93 -20.61 7.39
N SER A 108 35.73 -20.79 8.45
CA SER A 108 36.83 -21.75 8.36
C SER A 108 36.25 -23.16 8.17
N ALA A 109 36.56 -23.78 7.06
CA ALA A 109 36.01 -25.07 6.66
C ALA A 109 37.10 -26.12 6.45
N GLU A 110 36.85 -27.35 6.83
CA GLU A 110 37.71 -28.48 6.50
C GLU A 110 37.22 -29.14 5.19
N ILE A 111 38.00 -28.99 4.13
CA ILE A 111 37.65 -29.49 2.79
C ILE A 111 38.55 -30.68 2.47
N ARG A 112 37.96 -31.88 2.42
CA ARG A 112 38.67 -33.13 2.17
C ARG A 112 39.88 -33.39 3.10
N GLY A 113 39.74 -33.01 4.39
CA GLY A 113 40.78 -33.16 5.41
C GLY A 113 41.82 -32.03 5.49
N ILE A 114 41.64 -30.94 4.75
CA ILE A 114 42.49 -29.76 4.82
C ILE A 114 41.68 -28.53 5.20
N LYS A 115 42.21 -27.74 6.13
CA LYS A 115 41.56 -26.53 6.63
C LYS A 115 41.73 -25.39 5.64
N SER A 116 40.66 -24.80 5.15
CA SER A 116 40.62 -23.60 4.35
C SER A 116 40.25 -22.38 5.23
N ASN A 117 41.09 -21.36 5.25
CA ASN A 117 40.91 -20.18 6.10
C ASN A 117 40.51 -18.94 5.26
N GLY A 118 39.52 -19.10 4.39
CA GLY A 118 39.02 -18.08 3.50
C GLY A 118 38.63 -18.64 2.14
N MET A 119 38.28 -17.77 1.22
CA MET A 119 37.85 -18.11 -0.13
C MET A 119 38.43 -17.16 -1.15
N LEU A 120 38.98 -17.68 -2.28
CA LEU A 120 39.30 -16.89 -3.47
C LEU A 120 38.03 -16.70 -4.28
N CYS A 121 37.67 -15.46 -4.63
CA CYS A 121 36.36 -15.14 -5.12
C CYS A 121 36.28 -15.02 -6.66
N ALA A 122 35.17 -15.54 -7.22
CA ALA A 122 34.75 -15.33 -8.60
C ALA A 122 33.88 -14.06 -8.74
N GLN A 123 33.53 -13.69 -9.98
CA GLN A 123 32.74 -12.48 -10.22
C GLN A 123 31.32 -12.59 -9.67
N ASP A 124 30.67 -13.72 -9.84
CA ASP A 124 29.31 -13.95 -9.38
C ASP A 124 29.20 -14.01 -7.85
N GLU A 125 30.22 -14.57 -7.18
CA GLU A 125 30.29 -14.64 -5.71
C GLU A 125 30.40 -13.25 -5.08
N LEU A 126 31.03 -12.30 -5.77
CA LEU A 126 31.12 -10.91 -5.34
C LEU A 126 30.02 -10.01 -5.92
N GLY A 127 29.09 -10.58 -6.69
CA GLY A 127 28.01 -9.84 -7.34
C GLY A 127 28.50 -8.82 -8.40
N LEU A 128 29.69 -9.05 -8.97
CA LEU A 128 30.30 -8.19 -9.99
C LEU A 128 29.98 -8.65 -11.42
N GLY A 129 29.40 -9.82 -11.59
CA GLY A 129 29.05 -10.39 -12.89
C GLY A 129 28.32 -11.72 -12.76
N LYS A 130 28.28 -12.49 -13.85
CA LYS A 130 27.68 -13.84 -13.89
C LYS A 130 28.74 -14.94 -14.15
N ASP A 131 30.00 -14.55 -14.27
CA ASP A 131 31.08 -15.48 -14.59
C ASP A 131 31.52 -16.23 -13.32
N HIS A 132 31.39 -17.57 -13.38
CA HIS A 132 31.82 -18.51 -12.36
C HIS A 132 32.93 -19.44 -12.89
N SER A 133 33.50 -19.17 -14.07
CA SER A 133 34.50 -20.05 -14.69
C SER A 133 35.83 -20.07 -13.98
N GLY A 134 36.11 -19.05 -13.14
CA GLY A 134 37.36 -18.90 -12.39
C GLY A 134 37.32 -17.72 -11.42
N ILE A 135 38.40 -17.58 -10.65
CA ILE A 135 38.54 -16.44 -9.75
C ILE A 135 38.89 -15.15 -10.51
N ILE A 136 38.60 -13.99 -9.89
CA ILE A 136 39.01 -12.69 -10.41
C ILE A 136 40.54 -12.51 -10.27
N ILE A 137 41.22 -12.09 -11.35
CA ILE A 137 42.62 -11.70 -11.35
C ILE A 137 42.65 -10.16 -11.40
N LEU A 138 43.39 -9.56 -10.47
CA LEU A 138 43.43 -8.11 -10.29
C LEU A 138 44.71 -7.54 -10.89
N ASP A 139 44.58 -6.44 -11.65
CA ASP A 139 45.73 -5.68 -12.15
C ASP A 139 46.06 -4.52 -11.20
N LYS A 140 47.37 -4.33 -10.89
CA LYS A 140 47.89 -3.17 -10.15
C LYS A 140 47.27 -2.90 -8.75
N ALA A 141 46.80 -3.96 -8.05
CA ALA A 141 46.30 -3.89 -6.70
C ALA A 141 47.44 -4.00 -5.66
N ARG A 142 47.20 -3.53 -4.41
CA ARG A 142 48.14 -3.68 -3.30
C ARG A 142 47.73 -4.83 -2.41
N VAL A 143 48.69 -5.70 -2.04
CA VAL A 143 48.42 -6.80 -1.09
C VAL A 143 47.98 -6.23 0.25
N GLY A 144 46.92 -6.81 0.80
CA GLY A 144 46.29 -6.36 2.05
C GLY A 144 45.37 -5.15 1.93
N GLN A 145 45.20 -4.57 0.72
CA GLN A 145 44.23 -3.51 0.49
C GLN A 145 42.80 -4.07 0.61
N ASN A 146 41.87 -3.31 1.24
CA ASN A 146 40.47 -3.66 1.21
C ASN A 146 39.99 -3.71 -0.25
N PHE A 147 39.19 -4.70 -0.58
CA PHE A 147 38.69 -4.86 -1.94
C PHE A 147 37.72 -3.73 -2.36
N SER A 148 36.97 -3.19 -1.41
CA SER A 148 36.14 -2.00 -1.61
C SER A 148 36.96 -0.77 -2.03
N ASP A 149 38.14 -0.60 -1.43
CA ASP A 149 39.05 0.51 -1.78
C ASP A 149 39.68 0.33 -3.17
N PHE A 150 39.99 -0.92 -3.53
CA PHE A 150 40.47 -1.26 -4.88
C PHE A 150 39.39 -0.94 -5.93
N LEU A 151 38.15 -1.28 -5.67
CA LEU A 151 36.97 -0.98 -6.52
C LEU A 151 36.56 0.50 -6.46
N LYS A 152 37.18 1.30 -5.58
CA LYS A 152 36.82 2.71 -5.32
C LYS A 152 35.35 2.89 -4.90
N LEU A 153 34.82 1.93 -4.19
CA LEU A 153 33.47 1.96 -3.64
C LEU A 153 33.44 2.70 -2.30
N THR A 154 33.61 4.01 -2.35
CA THR A 154 33.70 4.90 -1.17
C THR A 154 32.44 5.79 -1.04
N ASP A 155 31.37 5.47 -1.72
CA ASP A 155 30.16 6.26 -1.70
C ASP A 155 29.16 5.75 -0.65
N VAL A 156 28.31 6.65 -0.19
CA VAL A 156 27.16 6.33 0.65
C VAL A 156 25.89 6.60 -0.15
N ILE A 157 25.01 5.63 -0.17
CA ILE A 157 23.77 5.69 -0.91
C ILE A 157 22.58 5.81 0.06
N PHE A 158 21.77 6.83 -0.15
CA PHE A 158 20.48 6.99 0.53
C PHE A 158 19.38 6.41 -0.35
N GLU A 159 18.68 5.42 0.15
CA GLU A 159 17.44 4.94 -0.46
C GLU A 159 16.29 5.77 0.06
N VAL A 160 15.62 6.49 -0.83
CA VAL A 160 14.52 7.40 -0.45
C VAL A 160 13.18 6.92 -0.98
N ASP A 161 12.13 7.01 -0.11
CA ASP A 161 10.76 6.73 -0.53
C ASP A 161 10.20 7.90 -1.33
N ASN A 162 9.88 7.65 -2.58
CA ASN A 162 9.39 8.66 -3.51
C ASN A 162 7.92 9.03 -3.31
N LYS A 163 7.18 8.32 -2.46
CA LYS A 163 5.73 8.54 -2.28
C LYS A 163 5.42 9.92 -1.71
N SER A 164 6.25 10.40 -0.78
CA SER A 164 6.08 11.70 -0.14
C SER A 164 6.39 12.90 -1.04
N ILE A 165 7.11 12.71 -2.13
CA ILE A 165 7.57 13.78 -3.05
C ILE A 165 6.92 13.71 -4.44
N THR A 166 5.71 13.15 -4.55
CA THR A 166 5.03 13.02 -5.86
C THR A 166 4.68 14.36 -6.51
N HIS A 167 4.48 15.42 -5.73
CA HIS A 167 4.24 16.79 -6.18
C HIS A 167 5.53 17.58 -6.43
N ARG A 168 6.67 17.09 -5.93
CA ARG A 168 7.99 17.72 -5.99
C ARG A 168 8.83 17.13 -7.12
N ALA A 169 8.46 17.43 -8.38
CA ALA A 169 9.19 16.93 -9.55
C ALA A 169 10.70 17.29 -9.53
N ASP A 170 11.07 18.42 -8.93
CA ASP A 170 12.44 18.89 -8.79
C ASP A 170 13.32 17.96 -7.92
N LEU A 171 12.71 17.30 -6.92
CA LEU A 171 13.42 16.40 -6.00
C LEU A 171 13.74 15.01 -6.57
N TRP A 172 13.30 14.70 -7.78
CA TRP A 172 13.65 13.46 -8.46
C TRP A 172 15.06 13.50 -9.10
N SER A 173 15.94 14.26 -8.46
CA SER A 173 17.31 14.51 -8.93
C SER A 173 18.27 14.83 -7.79
N HIS A 174 19.58 14.58 -8.00
CA HIS A 174 20.63 14.99 -7.06
C HIS A 174 20.66 16.50 -6.89
N TYR A 175 20.50 17.25 -7.98
CA TYR A 175 20.52 18.72 -7.98
C TYR A 175 19.38 19.34 -7.16
N GLY A 176 18.16 18.82 -7.31
CA GLY A 176 17.01 19.27 -6.52
C GLY A 176 17.13 18.93 -5.04
N MET A 177 17.54 17.68 -4.75
CA MET A 177 17.82 17.26 -3.36
C MET A 177 18.93 18.09 -2.72
N ALA A 178 20.01 18.35 -3.45
CA ALA A 178 21.10 19.19 -2.95
C ALA A 178 20.64 20.62 -2.62
N ARG A 179 19.70 21.18 -3.39
CA ARG A 179 19.09 22.49 -3.11
C ARG A 179 18.35 22.47 -1.77
N ASP A 180 17.53 21.46 -1.53
CA ASP A 180 16.81 21.29 -0.27
C ASP A 180 17.76 21.06 0.91
N ILE A 181 18.74 20.16 0.74
CA ILE A 181 19.78 19.90 1.74
C ILE A 181 20.50 21.20 2.12
N SER A 182 20.84 22.03 1.13
CA SER A 182 21.53 23.30 1.39
C SER A 182 20.66 24.25 2.23
N ALA A 183 19.34 24.24 2.00
CA ALA A 183 18.40 25.09 2.71
C ALA A 183 18.27 24.70 4.19
N PHE A 184 18.03 23.43 4.52
CA PHE A 184 17.86 23.02 5.91
C PHE A 184 19.19 22.87 6.68
N LEU A 185 20.31 22.59 6.00
CA LEU A 185 21.63 22.63 6.63
C LEU A 185 22.19 24.03 6.77
N ASN A 186 21.56 25.02 6.15
CA ASN A 186 22.03 26.41 6.10
C ASN A 186 23.46 26.53 5.51
N VAL A 187 23.71 25.83 4.43
CA VAL A 187 24.99 25.82 3.72
C VAL A 187 24.82 26.33 2.28
N LYS A 188 25.96 26.60 1.61
CA LYS A 188 25.94 27.13 0.25
C LYS A 188 25.54 26.05 -0.76
N PHE A 189 24.56 26.41 -1.60
CA PHE A 189 24.20 25.66 -2.81
C PHE A 189 25.09 26.12 -3.98
N LYS A 190 25.67 25.17 -4.71
CA LYS A 190 26.48 25.40 -5.91
C LYS A 190 25.59 25.18 -7.14
N ALA A 191 25.00 26.25 -7.61
CA ALA A 191 24.14 26.16 -8.80
C ALA A 191 24.95 25.82 -10.04
N TYR A 192 24.46 24.86 -10.84
CA TYR A 192 25.01 24.61 -12.16
C TYR A 192 24.64 25.74 -13.12
N LEU A 193 25.66 26.33 -13.74
CA LEU A 193 25.52 27.38 -14.75
C LEU A 193 26.17 26.90 -16.05
N PRO A 194 25.38 26.67 -17.11
CA PRO A 194 25.94 26.23 -18.38
C PRO A 194 26.86 27.28 -19.00
N ALA A 195 27.87 26.82 -19.72
CA ALA A 195 28.77 27.72 -20.45
C ALA A 195 27.97 28.51 -21.51
N LYS A 196 28.24 29.78 -21.62
CA LYS A 196 27.58 30.68 -22.59
C LYS A 196 27.73 30.15 -24.01
N ASN A 197 26.60 30.06 -24.76
CA ASN A 197 26.56 29.57 -26.13
C ASN A 197 26.94 28.08 -26.33
N ILE A 198 26.95 27.24 -25.30
CA ILE A 198 27.34 25.83 -25.40
C ILE A 198 26.48 25.05 -26.44
N LEU A 199 25.22 25.45 -26.63
CA LEU A 199 24.27 24.86 -27.58
C LEU A 199 24.39 25.42 -29.01
N LYS A 200 25.31 26.37 -29.27
CA LYS A 200 25.44 26.99 -30.58
C LYS A 200 26.56 26.37 -31.40
N ALA A 201 26.23 25.88 -32.58
CA ALA A 201 27.21 25.42 -33.53
C ALA A 201 28.08 26.58 -34.04
N LYS A 202 29.40 26.40 -34.11
CA LYS A 202 30.30 27.33 -34.81
C LYS A 202 30.06 27.30 -36.32
N LYS A 203 29.72 26.11 -36.87
CA LYS A 203 29.36 25.88 -38.25
C LYS A 203 28.23 24.84 -38.26
N ILE A 204 27.10 25.16 -38.89
CA ILE A 204 25.98 24.23 -39.08
C ILE A 204 26.30 23.36 -40.28
N THR A 205 26.41 22.05 -40.11
CA THR A 205 26.63 21.06 -41.16
C THR A 205 25.37 20.37 -41.60
N PHE A 206 24.38 20.29 -40.72
CA PHE A 206 23.00 19.78 -41.02
C PHE A 206 21.95 20.55 -40.24
N ARG A 207 20.71 20.48 -40.72
CA ARG A 207 19.59 21.18 -40.09
C ARG A 207 18.55 20.20 -39.55
N ILE A 208 18.12 20.46 -38.33
CA ILE A 208 17.05 19.77 -37.64
C ILE A 208 15.78 20.59 -37.79
N LYS A 209 14.69 19.95 -38.16
CA LYS A 209 13.33 20.53 -38.16
C LYS A 209 12.50 19.82 -37.10
N ALA A 210 11.83 20.57 -36.25
CA ALA A 210 10.85 20.00 -35.33
C ALA A 210 9.53 20.75 -35.41
N ASN A 211 8.43 20.04 -35.22
CA ASN A 211 7.09 20.59 -35.17
C ASN A 211 6.28 19.92 -34.05
N ILE A 212 5.65 20.73 -33.23
CA ILE A 212 4.73 20.28 -32.18
C ILE A 212 3.31 20.52 -32.67
N GLU A 213 2.55 19.46 -32.89
CA GLU A 213 1.14 19.57 -33.27
C GLU A 213 0.23 20.01 -32.14
N ASN A 214 0.55 19.61 -30.90
CA ASN A 214 -0.24 19.92 -29.73
C ASN A 214 0.63 20.36 -28.53
N PHE A 215 0.72 21.67 -28.32
CA PHE A 215 1.47 22.25 -27.20
C PHE A 215 0.88 21.97 -25.81
N SER A 216 -0.37 21.54 -25.69
CA SER A 216 -0.91 21.12 -24.40
C SER A 216 -0.34 19.76 -23.95
N LEU A 217 0.10 18.94 -24.89
CA LEU A 217 0.73 17.63 -24.62
C LEU A 217 2.25 17.71 -24.61
N CYS A 218 2.85 18.67 -25.34
CA CYS A 218 4.29 18.94 -25.33
C CYS A 218 4.53 20.45 -25.23
N PRO A 219 4.61 21.02 -24.02
CA PRO A 219 4.83 22.46 -23.82
C PRO A 219 6.15 23.00 -24.37
N ARG A 220 7.21 22.19 -24.39
CA ARG A 220 8.51 22.55 -24.94
C ARG A 220 9.23 21.34 -25.51
N TYR A 221 9.84 21.54 -26.67
CA TYR A 221 10.73 20.54 -27.29
C TYR A 221 12.00 21.24 -27.77
N MET A 222 13.14 20.78 -27.22
CA MET A 222 14.46 21.25 -27.63
C MET A 222 15.26 20.13 -28.24
N ALA A 223 16.04 20.47 -29.27
CA ALA A 223 16.97 19.52 -29.87
C ALA A 223 18.21 20.24 -30.41
N VAL A 224 19.34 19.54 -30.33
CA VAL A 224 20.61 20.00 -30.92
C VAL A 224 21.38 18.83 -31.52
N GLY A 225 22.07 19.08 -32.63
CA GLY A 225 22.84 18.06 -33.31
C GLY A 225 24.32 18.11 -32.95
N LEU A 226 24.92 16.95 -32.74
CA LEU A 226 26.37 16.78 -32.56
C LEU A 226 26.92 15.81 -33.61
N GLU A 227 28.15 16.02 -34.03
CA GLU A 227 28.90 15.16 -34.96
C GLU A 227 30.31 14.85 -34.47
N ASN A 228 30.98 13.96 -35.18
CA ASN A 228 32.31 13.44 -34.85
C ASN A 228 32.33 12.73 -33.49
N LEU A 229 31.27 11.99 -33.20
CA LEU A 229 31.18 11.17 -32.02
C LEU A 229 31.79 9.79 -32.29
N LYS A 230 32.42 9.22 -31.30
CA LYS A 230 32.83 7.82 -31.30
C LYS A 230 32.12 7.10 -30.16
N ILE A 231 31.29 6.16 -30.51
CA ILE A 231 30.56 5.35 -29.54
C ILE A 231 31.49 4.36 -28.88
N GLY A 232 31.45 4.26 -27.57
CA GLY A 232 32.28 3.36 -26.77
C GLY A 232 31.91 3.39 -25.30
N PRO A 233 32.67 2.70 -24.44
CA PRO A 233 32.41 2.72 -23.01
C PRO A 233 32.59 4.12 -22.41
N SER A 234 31.76 4.44 -21.45
CA SER A 234 31.88 5.67 -20.67
C SER A 234 33.16 5.67 -19.80
N PRO A 235 33.69 6.85 -19.42
CA PRO A 235 34.75 6.93 -18.42
C PRO A 235 34.33 6.32 -17.08
N ASP A 236 35.26 5.74 -16.33
CA ASP A 236 35.04 5.04 -15.06
C ASP A 236 34.22 5.84 -14.06
N TRP A 237 34.47 7.15 -13.94
CA TRP A 237 33.76 8.01 -13.00
C TRP A 237 32.27 8.11 -13.32
N LEU A 238 31.87 8.10 -14.61
CA LEU A 238 30.49 8.15 -15.08
C LEU A 238 29.80 6.82 -14.84
N GLN A 239 30.49 5.73 -15.21
CA GLN A 239 29.98 4.37 -14.96
C GLN A 239 29.77 4.12 -13.45
N SER A 240 30.71 4.50 -12.60
CA SER A 240 30.62 4.33 -11.15
C SER A 240 29.44 5.08 -10.55
N ARG A 241 29.18 6.33 -10.97
CA ARG A 241 28.01 7.10 -10.49
C ARG A 241 26.69 6.53 -10.91
N LEU A 242 26.56 6.08 -12.15
CA LEU A 242 25.34 5.42 -12.63
C LEU A 242 25.10 4.13 -11.87
N SER A 243 26.14 3.29 -11.75
CA SER A 243 26.03 2.01 -11.02
C SER A 243 25.70 2.21 -9.54
N ALA A 244 26.24 3.25 -8.91
CA ALA A 244 25.95 3.64 -7.54
C ALA A 244 24.47 3.96 -7.33
N CYS A 245 23.80 4.48 -8.35
CA CYS A 245 22.37 4.79 -8.35
C CYS A 245 21.51 3.69 -9.02
N GLY A 246 22.04 2.47 -9.14
CA GLY A 246 21.30 1.30 -9.66
C GLY A 246 21.10 1.29 -11.18
N MET A 247 21.77 2.17 -11.92
CA MET A 247 21.63 2.26 -13.37
C MET A 247 22.82 1.61 -14.08
N ARG A 248 22.53 0.64 -14.94
CA ARG A 248 23.58 -0.07 -15.70
C ARG A 248 24.19 0.82 -16.79
N PRO A 249 25.51 1.00 -16.86
CA PRO A 249 26.19 1.65 -17.96
C PRO A 249 26.00 0.88 -19.27
N ILE A 250 25.83 1.61 -20.38
CA ILE A 250 25.61 1.05 -21.73
C ILE A 250 26.69 1.52 -22.69
N ASN A 251 26.71 2.82 -23.00
CA ASN A 251 27.72 3.50 -23.82
C ASN A 251 27.76 4.98 -23.47
N ASN A 252 28.81 5.67 -23.89
CA ASN A 252 29.06 7.06 -23.54
C ASN A 252 27.93 8.05 -23.88
N ILE A 253 27.08 7.78 -24.86
CA ILE A 253 25.98 8.67 -25.22
C ILE A 253 24.76 8.41 -24.32
N VAL A 254 24.33 7.16 -24.22
CA VAL A 254 23.20 6.74 -23.39
C VAL A 254 23.49 7.04 -21.91
N ASP A 255 24.69 6.78 -21.48
CA ASP A 255 25.12 7.04 -20.11
C ASP A 255 25.10 8.52 -19.76
N VAL A 256 25.47 9.41 -20.67
CA VAL A 256 25.34 10.86 -20.47
C VAL A 256 23.87 11.28 -20.35
N THR A 257 22.98 10.74 -21.17
CA THR A 257 21.54 11.07 -21.05
C THR A 257 20.98 10.58 -19.71
N ASN A 258 21.33 9.39 -19.27
CA ASN A 258 20.97 8.83 -17.99
C ASN A 258 21.56 9.61 -16.81
N TYR A 259 22.83 10.00 -16.94
CA TYR A 259 23.51 10.80 -15.94
C TYR A 259 22.80 12.14 -15.70
N VAL A 260 22.48 12.88 -16.78
CA VAL A 260 21.80 14.17 -16.68
C VAL A 260 20.38 14.01 -16.10
N MET A 261 19.68 12.93 -16.44
CA MET A 261 18.40 12.61 -15.86
C MET A 261 18.49 12.40 -14.33
N LEU A 262 19.50 11.68 -13.85
CA LEU A 262 19.72 11.49 -12.40
C LEU A 262 20.29 12.74 -11.72
N GLU A 263 21.11 13.51 -12.43
CA GLU A 263 21.73 14.74 -11.92
C GLU A 263 20.73 15.86 -11.76
N LEU A 264 20.00 16.22 -12.85
CA LEU A 264 19.16 17.41 -12.95
C LEU A 264 17.64 17.09 -12.91
N GLY A 265 17.25 15.83 -13.09
CA GLY A 265 15.85 15.43 -13.16
C GLY A 265 15.21 15.55 -14.55
N GLN A 266 15.97 15.94 -15.56
CA GLN A 266 15.51 16.08 -16.95
C GLN A 266 15.84 14.82 -17.76
N PRO A 267 14.86 13.98 -18.12
CA PRO A 267 15.12 12.89 -19.05
C PRO A 267 15.46 13.42 -20.45
N LEU A 268 16.42 12.81 -21.08
CA LEU A 268 16.93 13.13 -22.41
C LEU A 268 16.87 11.88 -23.28
N HIS A 269 16.80 12.10 -24.59
CA HIS A 269 16.96 11.03 -25.56
C HIS A 269 17.96 11.43 -26.66
N ALA A 270 18.65 10.45 -27.21
CA ALA A 270 19.57 10.67 -28.31
C ALA A 270 19.19 9.77 -29.48
N PHE A 271 18.92 10.39 -30.62
CA PHE A 271 18.62 9.70 -31.87
C PHE A 271 19.85 9.66 -32.78
N ASP A 272 20.06 8.58 -33.47
CA ASP A 272 21.00 8.57 -34.60
C ASP A 272 20.46 9.49 -35.72
N LYS A 273 21.27 10.48 -36.10
CA LYS A 273 20.91 11.50 -37.09
C LYS A 273 20.58 10.87 -38.45
N ASN A 274 21.16 9.72 -38.79
CA ASN A 274 20.93 9.08 -40.09
C ASN A 274 19.50 8.55 -40.25
N PHE A 275 18.80 8.32 -39.12
CA PHE A 275 17.41 7.85 -39.12
C PHE A 275 16.37 8.96 -38.89
N LEU A 276 16.81 10.20 -38.54
CA LEU A 276 15.89 11.26 -38.16
C LEU A 276 16.42 12.64 -38.54
N ASP A 277 15.73 13.34 -39.45
CA ASP A 277 16.01 14.74 -39.82
C ASP A 277 14.82 15.69 -39.61
N HIS A 278 13.63 15.14 -39.53
CA HIS A 278 12.39 15.88 -39.28
C HIS A 278 11.63 15.24 -38.12
N ILE A 279 11.44 16.00 -37.09
CA ILE A 279 10.83 15.54 -35.84
C ILE A 279 9.41 16.09 -35.76
N ILE A 280 8.43 15.24 -35.58
CA ILE A 280 7.02 15.60 -35.42
C ILE A 280 6.52 15.03 -34.11
N ILE A 281 6.15 15.92 -33.20
CA ILE A 281 5.55 15.55 -31.92
C ILE A 281 4.03 15.61 -32.09
N ARG A 282 3.40 14.44 -32.17
CA ARG A 282 1.99 14.27 -32.48
C ARG A 282 1.34 13.16 -31.64
N GLN A 283 0.03 13.13 -31.65
CA GLN A 283 -0.70 11.97 -31.16
C GLN A 283 -0.52 10.77 -32.10
N ALA A 284 -0.56 9.57 -31.57
CA ALA A 284 -0.47 8.35 -32.35
C ALA A 284 -1.70 8.19 -33.28
N LYS A 285 -1.52 7.54 -34.39
CA LYS A 285 -2.63 7.15 -35.27
C LYS A 285 -3.27 5.86 -34.77
N ALA A 286 -4.56 5.67 -34.99
CA ALA A 286 -5.25 4.45 -34.58
C ALA A 286 -4.59 3.20 -35.14
N GLY A 287 -4.17 2.29 -34.25
CA GLY A 287 -3.54 1.03 -34.65
C GLY A 287 -2.07 1.15 -35.11
N GLU A 288 -1.44 2.30 -34.95
CA GLU A 288 -0.01 2.50 -35.20
C GLU A 288 0.82 1.59 -34.29
N ILE A 289 1.91 1.03 -34.80
CA ILE A 289 2.76 0.07 -34.05
C ILE A 289 4.17 0.64 -33.98
N ILE A 290 4.78 0.52 -32.80
CA ILE A 290 6.19 0.81 -32.57
C ILE A 290 6.87 -0.39 -31.90
N GLU A 291 8.08 -0.72 -32.34
CA GLU A 291 8.99 -1.60 -31.60
C GLU A 291 9.87 -0.75 -30.69
N THR A 292 9.73 -0.93 -29.40
CA THR A 292 10.47 -0.15 -28.40
C THR A 292 11.82 -0.76 -28.11
N LEU A 293 12.72 0.00 -27.43
CA LEU A 293 14.11 -0.42 -27.16
C LEU A 293 14.26 -1.75 -26.41
N ASP A 294 13.20 -2.22 -25.75
CA ASP A 294 13.16 -3.56 -25.13
C ASP A 294 12.78 -4.70 -26.10
N GLY A 295 12.68 -4.41 -27.41
CA GLY A 295 12.38 -5.38 -28.47
C GLY A 295 10.90 -5.79 -28.57
N VAL A 296 10.02 -5.13 -27.82
CA VAL A 296 8.59 -5.46 -27.81
C VAL A 296 7.81 -4.57 -28.76
N LYS A 297 7.00 -5.19 -29.64
CA LYS A 297 6.08 -4.47 -30.52
C LYS A 297 4.83 -4.08 -29.76
N ARG A 298 4.53 -2.79 -29.74
CA ARG A 298 3.41 -2.19 -29.04
C ARG A 298 2.44 -1.49 -29.97
N LYS A 299 1.16 -1.80 -29.82
CA LYS A 299 0.07 -1.11 -30.52
C LYS A 299 -0.27 0.16 -29.76
N LEU A 300 -0.29 1.28 -30.46
CA LEU A 300 -0.54 2.59 -29.91
C LEU A 300 -2.02 2.97 -30.02
N GLU A 301 -2.50 3.77 -29.09
CA GLU A 301 -3.83 4.35 -29.07
C GLU A 301 -3.77 5.86 -29.40
N PRO A 302 -4.84 6.45 -29.95
CA PRO A 302 -4.84 7.86 -30.40
C PRO A 302 -4.61 8.90 -29.32
N ASP A 303 -4.78 8.57 -28.06
CA ASP A 303 -4.51 9.48 -26.92
C ASP A 303 -3.05 9.45 -26.47
N MET A 304 -2.23 8.55 -27.00
CA MET A 304 -0.80 8.47 -26.73
C MET A 304 -0.02 9.47 -27.57
N LEU A 305 0.97 10.12 -26.94
CA LEU A 305 1.88 11.04 -27.63
C LEU A 305 3.09 10.28 -28.15
N VAL A 306 3.48 10.56 -29.38
CA VAL A 306 4.66 9.99 -30.04
C VAL A 306 5.57 11.07 -30.59
N ILE A 307 6.84 10.75 -30.64
CA ILE A 307 7.82 11.43 -31.49
C ILE A 307 7.91 10.60 -32.75
N ALA A 308 7.72 11.24 -33.90
CA ALA A 308 7.67 10.59 -35.19
C ALA A 308 8.56 11.28 -36.20
N ASP A 309 9.00 10.55 -37.22
CA ASP A 309 9.44 11.12 -38.47
C ASP A 309 8.23 11.40 -39.39
N LYS A 310 8.45 11.68 -40.64
CA LYS A 310 7.36 11.92 -41.60
C LYS A 310 6.48 10.71 -41.84
N THR A 311 6.93 9.50 -41.53
CA THR A 311 6.34 8.24 -41.93
C THR A 311 5.90 7.38 -40.75
N LYS A 312 6.68 7.32 -39.67
CA LYS A 312 6.49 6.36 -38.57
C LYS A 312 6.88 6.96 -37.19
N PRO A 313 6.38 6.42 -36.09
CA PRO A 313 6.84 6.77 -34.75
C PRO A 313 8.27 6.27 -34.53
N VAL A 314 9.07 7.07 -33.84
CA VAL A 314 10.45 6.75 -33.43
C VAL A 314 10.62 6.70 -31.91
N ALA A 315 9.64 7.23 -31.16
CA ALA A 315 9.59 7.07 -29.71
C ALA A 315 8.16 7.22 -29.19
N VAL A 316 7.85 6.58 -28.07
CA VAL A 316 6.69 6.91 -27.24
C VAL A 316 7.12 8.05 -26.31
N ALA A 317 6.57 9.23 -26.54
CA ALA A 317 7.02 10.48 -25.93
C ALA A 317 7.02 10.42 -24.38
N GLY A 318 8.17 10.65 -23.78
CA GLY A 318 8.37 10.62 -22.33
C GLY A 318 8.32 9.22 -21.68
N VAL A 319 8.18 8.15 -22.46
CA VAL A 319 8.10 6.77 -21.95
C VAL A 319 9.29 5.94 -22.40
N MET A 320 9.44 5.68 -23.72
CA MET A 320 10.53 4.84 -24.22
C MET A 320 10.83 5.12 -25.69
N GLY A 321 12.12 5.11 -26.05
CA GLY A 321 12.57 5.21 -27.44
C GLY A 321 12.20 3.98 -28.29
N GLY A 322 12.18 4.16 -29.59
CA GLY A 322 11.99 3.09 -30.59
C GLY A 322 13.32 2.48 -31.03
N ALA A 323 13.33 1.17 -31.26
CA ALA A 323 14.50 0.46 -31.78
C ALA A 323 14.95 0.95 -33.17
N ASN A 324 14.04 1.58 -33.91
CA ASN A 324 14.28 2.05 -35.29
C ASN A 324 15.09 3.37 -35.39
N SER A 325 15.48 3.97 -34.27
CA SER A 325 16.29 5.20 -34.21
C SER A 325 17.40 5.09 -33.17
N GLU A 326 17.71 3.87 -32.71
CA GLU A 326 18.68 3.57 -31.67
C GLU A 326 20.11 3.87 -32.15
N ILE A 327 20.93 4.35 -31.24
CA ILE A 327 22.36 4.58 -31.41
C ILE A 327 23.10 3.25 -31.41
N ASN A 328 23.99 3.07 -32.37
CA ASN A 328 24.83 1.88 -32.53
C ASN A 328 26.31 2.25 -32.74
N GLU A 329 27.18 1.28 -32.81
CA GLU A 329 28.62 1.47 -32.92
C GLU A 329 29.06 2.27 -34.17
N LYS A 330 28.22 2.35 -35.20
CA LYS A 330 28.51 3.10 -36.46
C LYS A 330 27.97 4.52 -36.42
N THR A 331 27.25 4.90 -35.34
CA THR A 331 26.72 6.24 -35.19
C THR A 331 27.85 7.24 -34.94
N ASP A 332 27.98 8.24 -35.79
CA ASP A 332 28.96 9.33 -35.68
C ASP A 332 28.31 10.70 -35.45
N SER A 333 27.03 10.81 -35.69
CA SER A 333 26.25 12.03 -35.57
C SER A 333 24.90 11.74 -34.90
N ILE A 334 24.53 12.56 -33.90
CA ILE A 334 23.31 12.38 -33.12
C ILE A 334 22.50 13.65 -33.03
N ILE A 335 21.22 13.49 -32.77
CA ILE A 335 20.31 14.54 -32.32
C ILE A 335 19.95 14.26 -30.87
N ILE A 336 20.33 15.17 -29.95
CA ILE A 336 19.93 15.09 -28.56
C ILE A 336 18.63 15.87 -28.37
N GLU A 337 17.68 15.20 -27.76
CA GLU A 337 16.38 15.73 -27.36
C GLU A 337 16.39 16.11 -25.89
N SER A 338 15.76 17.23 -25.57
CA SER A 338 15.34 17.60 -24.22
C SER A 338 13.94 18.20 -24.30
N ALA A 339 12.94 17.49 -23.83
CA ALA A 339 11.55 17.88 -23.99
C ALA A 339 10.80 17.95 -22.65
N ASN A 340 9.67 18.62 -22.67
CA ASN A 340 8.70 18.62 -21.60
C ASN A 340 7.38 18.06 -22.12
N PHE A 341 6.85 17.05 -21.47
CA PHE A 341 5.62 16.37 -21.84
C PHE A 341 4.58 16.50 -20.74
N ASN A 342 3.31 16.50 -21.12
CA ASN A 342 2.20 16.54 -20.17
C ASN A 342 2.21 15.31 -19.26
N ASN A 343 2.22 15.55 -17.95
CA ASN A 343 2.34 14.52 -16.92
C ASN A 343 1.22 13.47 -16.98
N ASP A 344 -0.02 13.89 -17.17
CA ASP A 344 -1.17 12.98 -17.24
C ASP A 344 -1.13 12.10 -18.49
N SER A 345 -0.71 12.67 -19.63
CA SER A 345 -0.53 11.92 -20.87
C SER A 345 0.54 10.84 -20.73
N VAL A 346 1.70 11.20 -20.17
CA VAL A 346 2.79 10.22 -19.95
C VAL A 346 2.36 9.15 -18.97
N ARG A 347 1.74 9.51 -17.85
CA ARG A 347 1.26 8.54 -16.84
C ARG A 347 0.28 7.54 -17.44
N LYS A 348 -0.76 8.04 -18.15
CA LYS A 348 -1.77 7.17 -18.78
C LYS A 348 -1.15 6.25 -19.83
N THR A 349 -0.25 6.78 -20.66
CA THR A 349 0.45 6.01 -21.70
C THR A 349 1.34 4.93 -21.06
N ALA A 350 2.14 5.28 -20.06
CA ALA A 350 2.99 4.33 -19.35
C ALA A 350 2.17 3.19 -18.69
N GLN A 351 1.05 3.53 -18.06
CA GLN A 351 0.15 2.56 -17.45
C GLN A 351 -0.49 1.62 -18.48
N LYS A 352 -1.03 2.15 -19.59
CA LYS A 352 -1.66 1.36 -20.65
C LYS A 352 -0.68 0.40 -21.32
N LEU A 353 0.57 0.82 -21.51
CA LEU A 353 1.61 0.01 -22.13
C LEU A 353 2.34 -0.91 -21.15
N GLY A 354 2.05 -0.82 -19.84
CA GLY A 354 2.76 -1.56 -18.78
C GLY A 354 4.24 -1.18 -18.67
N LEU A 355 4.61 0.06 -19.03
CA LEU A 355 5.98 0.57 -19.07
C LEU A 355 6.22 1.60 -17.98
N ARG A 356 6.98 1.23 -16.97
CA ARG A 356 7.41 2.15 -15.92
C ARG A 356 8.91 2.37 -16.01
N THR A 357 9.32 3.41 -16.74
CA THR A 357 10.73 3.76 -16.94
C THR A 357 11.14 4.91 -16.03
N GLU A 358 12.45 5.08 -15.81
CA GLU A 358 13.02 6.23 -15.07
C GLU A 358 12.60 7.58 -15.69
N ALA A 359 12.46 7.64 -17.02
CA ALA A 359 11.95 8.81 -17.72
C ALA A 359 10.47 9.05 -17.43
N SER A 360 9.62 8.03 -17.59
CA SER A 360 8.18 8.17 -17.35
C SER A 360 7.86 8.54 -15.90
N MET A 361 8.61 7.98 -14.94
CA MET A 361 8.46 8.31 -13.51
C MET A 361 8.76 9.78 -13.19
N ARG A 362 9.63 10.43 -13.95
CA ARG A 362 9.91 11.88 -13.80
C ARG A 362 8.90 12.73 -14.54
N PHE A 363 8.62 12.43 -15.79
CA PHE A 363 7.66 13.20 -16.58
C PHE A 363 6.25 13.19 -15.97
N GLU A 364 5.81 12.07 -15.41
CA GLU A 364 4.49 11.99 -14.76
C GLU A 364 4.32 12.90 -13.53
N LYS A 365 5.41 13.49 -13.00
CA LYS A 365 5.38 14.42 -11.86
C LYS A 365 5.21 15.89 -12.26
N GLY A 366 5.27 16.20 -13.56
CA GLY A 366 5.14 17.55 -14.04
C GLY A 366 6.45 18.34 -13.93
N LEU A 367 7.40 18.04 -14.80
CA LEU A 367 8.67 18.75 -14.87
C LEU A 367 8.53 20.20 -15.31
N ASP A 368 9.44 21.06 -14.86
CA ASP A 368 9.55 22.43 -15.31
C ASP A 368 9.99 22.51 -16.79
N PRO A 369 9.24 23.14 -17.70
CA PRO A 369 9.66 23.29 -19.09
C PRO A 369 10.98 24.04 -19.26
N ASN A 370 11.38 24.86 -18.29
CA ASN A 370 12.68 25.57 -18.34
C ASN A 370 13.85 24.62 -18.10
N LEU A 371 13.63 23.47 -17.44
CA LEU A 371 14.66 22.48 -17.19
C LEU A 371 15.21 21.86 -18.48
N CYS A 372 14.42 21.88 -19.57
CA CYS A 372 14.84 21.37 -20.88
C CYS A 372 16.16 22.00 -21.36
N GLU A 373 16.32 23.33 -21.20
CA GLU A 373 17.52 24.04 -21.64
C GLU A 373 18.74 23.67 -20.78
N LEU A 374 18.54 23.57 -19.46
CA LEU A 374 19.59 23.21 -18.51
C LEU A 374 20.08 21.76 -18.76
N GLY A 375 19.13 20.83 -18.95
CA GLY A 375 19.42 19.43 -19.24
C GLY A 375 20.17 19.26 -20.58
N LEU A 376 19.68 19.93 -21.64
CA LEU A 376 20.33 19.88 -22.94
C LEU A 376 21.76 20.43 -22.90
N ALA A 377 21.96 21.59 -22.25
CA ALA A 377 23.27 22.21 -22.10
C ALA A 377 24.24 21.30 -21.34
N ARG A 378 23.78 20.67 -20.28
CA ARG A 378 24.59 19.74 -19.47
C ARG A 378 25.01 18.51 -20.26
N ALA A 379 24.09 17.91 -21.03
CA ALA A 379 24.41 16.77 -21.89
C ALA A 379 25.47 17.12 -22.94
N VAL A 380 25.29 18.26 -23.62
CA VAL A 380 26.27 18.72 -24.61
C VAL A 380 27.64 18.97 -23.99
N GLU A 381 27.67 19.63 -22.81
CA GLU A 381 28.94 19.85 -22.09
C GLU A 381 29.66 18.54 -21.78
N LEU A 382 28.93 17.55 -21.25
CA LEU A 382 29.50 16.26 -20.91
C LEU A 382 29.99 15.52 -22.16
N LEU A 383 29.19 15.48 -23.23
CA LEU A 383 29.61 14.83 -24.47
C LEU A 383 30.84 15.45 -25.10
N LEU A 384 30.92 16.79 -25.13
CA LEU A 384 32.11 17.47 -25.61
C LEU A 384 33.37 17.18 -24.76
N LYS A 385 33.17 16.88 -23.48
CA LYS A 385 34.26 16.54 -22.55
C LYS A 385 34.75 15.09 -22.71
N ILE A 386 33.82 14.14 -22.90
CA ILE A 386 34.15 12.70 -22.89
C ILE A 386 34.38 12.11 -24.29
N CYS A 387 33.89 12.80 -25.35
CA CYS A 387 34.09 12.37 -26.74
C CYS A 387 35.08 13.32 -27.45
N PRO A 388 36.41 12.99 -27.50
CA PRO A 388 37.36 13.83 -28.18
C PRO A 388 37.02 14.03 -29.64
N GLY A 389 36.99 15.30 -30.09
CA GLY A 389 36.64 15.67 -31.46
C GLY A 389 35.13 15.91 -31.71
N ALA A 390 34.30 15.60 -30.78
CA ALA A 390 32.84 15.92 -30.84
C ALA A 390 32.61 17.44 -30.95
N ARG A 391 31.64 17.85 -31.71
CA ARG A 391 31.26 19.27 -31.84
C ARG A 391 29.77 19.42 -32.06
N VAL A 392 29.25 20.57 -31.64
CA VAL A 392 27.87 20.97 -31.99
C VAL A 392 27.89 21.34 -33.47
N ALA A 393 26.99 20.69 -34.23
CA ALA A 393 26.98 20.76 -35.70
C ALA A 393 25.59 21.02 -36.30
N GLY A 394 24.52 20.63 -35.59
CA GLY A 394 23.13 20.96 -35.91
C GLY A 394 22.71 22.34 -35.41
N ASN A 395 21.64 22.92 -36.00
CA ASN A 395 21.00 24.08 -35.38
C ASN A 395 20.34 23.70 -34.08
N LEU A 396 20.25 24.67 -33.16
CA LEU A 396 19.38 24.55 -31.99
C LEU A 396 17.93 24.71 -32.42
N VAL A 397 17.11 23.74 -32.04
CA VAL A 397 15.64 23.81 -32.08
C VAL A 397 15.13 24.12 -30.69
N ASP A 398 14.21 25.06 -30.52
CA ASP A 398 13.52 25.39 -29.27
C ASP A 398 12.08 25.80 -29.59
N GLU A 399 11.21 24.80 -29.77
CA GLU A 399 9.79 25.00 -29.96
C GLU A 399 9.08 25.00 -28.63
N LYS A 400 8.38 26.09 -28.29
CA LYS A 400 7.74 26.25 -26.99
C LYS A 400 6.50 27.11 -26.98
N LYS A 401 5.52 26.69 -26.19
CA LYS A 401 4.33 27.46 -25.85
C LYS A 401 3.83 27.04 -24.48
N PHE A 402 4.24 27.77 -23.43
CA PHE A 402 3.79 27.56 -22.06
C PHE A 402 3.80 28.89 -21.29
N LYS A 403 3.03 28.91 -20.18
CA LYS A 403 3.03 30.01 -19.22
C LYS A 403 2.95 29.41 -17.83
N LEU A 404 3.94 29.68 -16.99
CA LEU A 404 3.94 29.31 -15.58
C LEU A 404 3.32 30.42 -14.75
N ASN A 405 2.55 30.05 -13.74
CA ASN A 405 2.08 30.98 -12.74
C ASN A 405 3.15 31.11 -11.63
N LEU A 406 3.94 32.16 -11.73
CA LEU A 406 5.01 32.42 -10.75
C LEU A 406 4.53 33.29 -9.57
N GLY A 407 3.24 33.53 -9.43
CA GLY A 407 2.69 34.39 -8.40
C GLY A 407 2.74 35.88 -8.76
N PRO A 408 2.96 36.87 -7.83
CA PRO A 408 3.32 36.58 -6.44
C PRO A 408 2.13 36.09 -5.59
N ILE A 409 2.42 35.20 -4.63
CA ILE A 409 1.49 34.81 -3.56
C ILE A 409 1.69 35.78 -2.39
N GLU A 410 0.59 36.27 -1.80
CA GLU A 410 0.64 37.08 -0.59
C GLU A 410 0.60 36.17 0.64
N LEU A 411 1.60 36.30 1.52
CA LEU A 411 1.70 35.58 2.80
C LEU A 411 1.68 36.60 3.94
N ASP A 412 0.59 36.61 4.70
CA ASP A 412 0.48 37.42 5.91
C ASP A 412 1.11 36.68 7.10
N LEU A 413 2.08 37.30 7.75
CA LEU A 413 2.80 36.70 8.87
C LEU A 413 1.89 36.40 10.07
N ASN A 414 0.89 37.25 10.33
CA ASN A 414 -0.06 37.01 11.43
C ASN A 414 -0.95 35.79 11.12
N TRP A 415 -1.39 35.67 9.86
CA TRP A 415 -2.12 34.49 9.41
C TRP A 415 -1.25 33.23 9.53
N LEU A 416 0.01 33.29 9.08
CA LEU A 416 0.95 32.18 9.18
C LEU A 416 1.11 31.72 10.65
N ASN A 417 1.36 32.66 11.55
CA ASN A 417 1.54 32.38 12.98
C ASN A 417 0.29 31.73 13.61
N LYS A 418 -0.89 32.23 13.24
CA LYS A 418 -2.17 31.68 13.71
C LYS A 418 -2.42 30.30 13.10
N PHE A 419 -2.11 30.10 11.81
CA PHE A 419 -2.33 28.86 11.09
C PHE A 419 -1.46 27.74 11.63
N ILE A 420 -0.19 28.03 11.90
CA ILE A 420 0.77 27.04 12.44
C ILE A 420 0.62 26.88 13.96
N GLY A 421 0.16 27.91 14.67
CA GLY A 421 0.12 27.94 16.14
C GLY A 421 1.47 28.25 16.80
N GLN A 422 2.43 28.80 16.04
CA GLN A 422 3.78 29.15 16.47
C GLN A 422 4.14 30.53 15.95
N GLU A 423 4.81 31.34 16.77
CA GLU A 423 5.32 32.64 16.34
C GLU A 423 6.61 32.49 15.52
N PHE A 424 6.58 33.00 14.29
CA PHE A 424 7.73 33.12 13.41
C PHE A 424 8.14 34.58 13.26
N GLU A 425 9.44 34.80 13.29
CA GLU A 425 9.97 36.10 12.97
C GLU A 425 9.99 36.36 11.46
N ALA A 426 9.70 37.60 11.06
CA ALA A 426 9.64 37.97 9.65
C ALA A 426 10.93 37.66 8.87
N ASN A 427 12.08 37.94 9.48
CA ASN A 427 13.38 37.68 8.84
C ASN A 427 13.66 36.19 8.71
N GLN A 428 13.29 35.39 9.70
CA GLN A 428 13.43 33.94 9.69
C GLN A 428 12.56 33.32 8.59
N THR A 429 11.28 33.67 8.49
CA THR A 429 10.36 33.22 7.44
C THR A 429 10.88 33.60 6.06
N LYS A 430 11.28 34.87 5.88
CA LYS A 430 11.87 35.34 4.62
C LYS A 430 13.08 34.53 4.21
N GLN A 431 14.04 34.32 5.12
CA GLN A 431 15.28 33.57 4.84
C GLN A 431 14.99 32.10 4.52
N ALA A 432 14.04 31.48 5.23
CA ALA A 432 13.65 30.09 4.93
C ALA A 432 13.16 29.93 3.49
N LEU A 433 12.27 30.83 3.05
CA LEU A 433 11.76 30.81 1.68
C LEU A 433 12.84 31.16 0.65
N GLU A 434 13.67 32.17 0.91
CA GLU A 434 14.76 32.57 -0.01
C GLU A 434 15.81 31.47 -0.22
N LYS A 435 16.12 30.68 0.81
CA LYS A 435 17.03 29.50 0.70
C LYS A 435 16.48 28.43 -0.24
N LEU A 436 15.17 28.32 -0.38
CA LEU A 436 14.50 27.41 -1.30
C LEU A 436 14.33 27.98 -2.71
N GLY A 437 14.83 29.22 -2.95
CA GLY A 437 14.82 29.87 -4.24
C GLY A 437 13.59 30.77 -4.51
N PHE A 438 12.73 30.97 -3.52
CA PHE A 438 11.66 31.96 -3.63
C PHE A 438 12.22 33.38 -3.59
N ILE A 439 11.56 34.32 -4.29
CA ILE A 439 11.90 35.76 -4.22
C ILE A 439 10.89 36.43 -3.32
N VAL A 440 11.33 36.91 -2.14
CA VAL A 440 10.46 37.45 -1.11
C VAL A 440 10.62 38.96 -1.01
N LYS A 441 9.55 39.72 -1.34
CA LYS A 441 9.47 41.16 -1.16
C LYS A 441 8.57 41.47 0.01
N THR A 442 9.02 42.29 0.95
CA THR A 442 8.24 42.73 2.11
C THR A 442 7.44 43.99 1.73
N SER A 443 6.14 43.97 1.93
CA SER A 443 5.27 45.16 1.82
C SER A 443 4.70 45.54 3.18
N PRO A 444 4.60 46.79 3.56
CA PRO A 444 3.83 47.19 4.76
C PRO A 444 2.36 46.81 4.54
N SER A 445 1.71 46.25 5.58
CA SER A 445 0.26 45.95 5.51
C SER A 445 -0.52 47.26 5.28
N PHE A 446 -1.23 47.36 4.17
CA PHE A 446 -2.24 48.42 4.00
C PHE A 446 -3.52 47.98 4.71
N ALA A 447 -3.87 48.63 5.82
CA ALA A 447 -5.25 48.57 6.33
C ALA A 447 -6.19 49.13 5.26
N PRO A 448 -7.35 48.51 4.97
CA PRO A 448 -8.34 49.07 4.07
C PRO A 448 -8.67 50.52 4.52
N ALA A 449 -8.80 51.43 3.59
CA ALA A 449 -8.96 52.86 3.85
C ALA A 449 -10.16 53.26 4.75
N VAL A 450 -11.08 52.35 5.01
CA VAL A 450 -12.27 52.51 5.88
C VAL A 450 -11.92 52.41 7.37
N ALA A 451 -10.81 51.78 7.77
CA ALA A 451 -10.42 51.61 9.17
C ALA A 451 -9.54 52.75 9.73
N LYS A 452 -9.23 53.75 8.91
CA LYS A 452 -8.32 54.86 9.27
C LYS A 452 -8.87 55.92 10.25
N ALA A 453 -10.15 55.85 10.60
CA ALA A 453 -10.81 56.93 11.38
C ALA A 453 -10.89 56.68 12.89
N MET A 454 -10.64 55.52 13.42
CA MET A 454 -10.86 55.23 14.86
C MET A 454 -9.91 54.16 15.44
N VAL A 455 -8.59 54.29 15.35
CA VAL A 455 -7.73 53.38 16.12
C VAL A 455 -6.54 54.10 16.75
N ASP A 456 -6.46 54.03 18.05
CA ASP A 456 -5.39 54.55 18.93
C ASP A 456 -3.98 54.14 18.44
N LYS A 457 -3.02 55.09 18.61
CA LYS A 457 -1.62 54.91 18.24
C LYS A 457 -0.93 53.65 18.83
N LYS A 458 -1.43 53.09 19.96
CA LYS A 458 -0.90 51.83 20.57
C LYS A 458 -1.28 50.59 19.79
N ALA A 459 -2.30 50.58 18.93
CA ALA A 459 -2.69 49.47 18.08
C ALA A 459 -1.85 49.37 16.79
N MET A 460 -0.91 50.33 16.57
CA MET A 460 -0.07 50.35 15.38
C MET A 460 1.21 49.51 15.46
N GLU A 461 1.61 49.03 16.64
CA GLU A 461 2.81 48.16 16.78
C GLU A 461 2.57 46.68 16.40
N GLY A 462 1.33 46.25 16.14
CA GLY A 462 0.95 44.91 15.76
C GLY A 462 0.59 44.71 14.29
N LYS A 463 0.98 45.60 13.38
CA LYS A 463 0.67 45.43 11.95
C LYS A 463 1.49 44.30 11.34
N GLY A 464 0.84 43.19 10.97
CA GLY A 464 1.41 42.08 10.29
C GLY A 464 2.21 42.48 9.03
N LYS A 465 3.37 41.87 8.83
CA LYS A 465 4.15 42.03 7.60
C LYS A 465 3.55 41.15 6.52
N ILE A 466 3.22 41.67 5.36
CA ILE A 466 2.79 40.94 4.19
C ILE A 466 4.02 40.71 3.29
N PHE A 467 4.28 39.46 2.99
CA PHE A 467 5.26 39.05 2.00
C PHE A 467 4.58 38.83 0.65
N LYS A 468 5.19 39.39 -0.41
CA LYS A 468 4.86 39.03 -1.81
C LYS A 468 5.92 38.05 -2.27
N VAL A 469 5.53 36.79 -2.41
CA VAL A 469 6.43 35.67 -2.67
C VAL A 469 6.30 35.24 -4.13
N THR A 470 7.38 35.42 -4.91
CA THR A 470 7.46 34.92 -6.28
C THR A 470 8.01 33.50 -6.26
N ILE A 471 7.31 32.61 -6.95
CA ILE A 471 7.60 31.17 -6.97
C ILE A 471 8.71 30.90 -8.00
N PRO A 472 9.74 30.08 -7.68
CA PRO A 472 10.70 29.63 -8.69
C PRO A 472 10.01 28.67 -9.68
N SER A 473 10.47 28.66 -10.94
CA SER A 473 9.78 27.92 -12.01
C SER A 473 9.63 26.41 -11.72
N TRP A 474 10.62 25.81 -11.07
CA TRP A 474 10.60 24.38 -10.71
C TRP A 474 9.62 24.01 -9.60
N ARG A 475 9.02 25.01 -8.90
CA ARG A 475 7.98 24.85 -7.89
C ARG A 475 6.59 25.31 -8.37
N ALA A 476 6.51 25.82 -9.61
CA ALA A 476 5.28 26.40 -10.16
C ALA A 476 4.42 25.38 -10.92
N VAL A 477 4.88 24.14 -11.08
CA VAL A 477 4.15 23.07 -11.78
C VAL A 477 3.59 22.08 -10.75
N HIS A 478 2.29 22.17 -10.47
CA HIS A 478 1.56 21.28 -9.55
C HIS A 478 2.07 21.23 -8.09
N ASP A 479 2.81 22.25 -7.64
CA ASP A 479 3.41 22.25 -6.32
C ASP A 479 2.94 23.48 -5.51
N VAL A 480 3.56 24.65 -5.64
CA VAL A 480 3.23 25.84 -4.85
C VAL A 480 2.23 26.72 -5.58
N SER A 481 1.07 26.97 -4.98
CA SER A 481 0.00 27.80 -5.57
C SER A 481 -0.78 28.64 -4.54
N LEU A 482 -0.73 28.29 -3.26
CA LEU A 482 -1.50 28.86 -2.17
C LEU A 482 -0.58 29.37 -1.03
N PRO A 483 -1.07 30.25 -0.14
CA PRO A 483 -0.35 30.63 1.08
C PRO A 483 -0.01 29.44 2.00
N GLU A 484 -0.86 28.42 2.03
CA GLU A 484 -0.69 27.19 2.79
C GLU A 484 0.56 26.43 2.35
N ASP A 485 0.83 26.41 1.04
CA ASP A 485 2.03 25.77 0.49
C ASP A 485 3.31 26.51 0.95
N LEU A 486 3.24 27.85 1.06
CA LEU A 486 4.33 28.65 1.60
C LEU A 486 4.50 28.45 3.11
N ALA A 487 3.40 28.21 3.84
CA ALA A 487 3.44 27.88 5.24
C ALA A 487 4.15 26.55 5.46
N GLU A 488 3.86 25.51 4.66
CA GLU A 488 4.57 24.23 4.68
C GLU A 488 6.07 24.43 4.48
N GLU A 489 6.47 25.21 3.47
CA GLU A 489 7.88 25.47 3.19
C GLU A 489 8.60 26.17 4.34
N ALA A 490 7.96 27.17 4.95
CA ALA A 490 8.52 27.87 6.09
C ALA A 490 8.71 26.95 7.30
N VAL A 491 7.70 26.11 7.58
CA VAL A 491 7.69 25.21 8.75
C VAL A 491 8.67 24.05 8.59
N ARG A 492 8.73 23.41 7.41
CA ARG A 492 9.66 22.29 7.20
C ARG A 492 11.13 22.72 7.31
N ILE A 493 11.47 23.97 6.88
CA ILE A 493 12.82 24.51 7.08
C ILE A 493 13.06 24.92 8.53
N TYR A 494 12.05 25.46 9.20
CA TYR A 494 12.11 25.71 10.66
C TYR A 494 12.33 24.41 11.44
N GLY A 495 11.71 23.32 11.00
CA GLY A 495 11.72 21.98 11.57
C GLY A 495 10.50 21.74 12.49
N TYR A 496 9.70 20.74 12.14
CA TYR A 496 8.49 20.37 12.89
C TYR A 496 8.76 20.06 14.36
N ASN A 497 9.93 19.50 14.68
CA ASN A 497 10.33 19.18 16.06
C ASN A 497 10.56 20.43 16.96
N ASN A 498 10.71 21.61 16.36
CA ASN A 498 10.84 22.86 17.08
C ASN A 498 9.49 23.47 17.47
N ILE A 499 8.38 22.90 16.97
CA ILE A 499 7.04 23.34 17.33
C ILE A 499 6.66 22.68 18.65
N LYS A 500 6.30 23.51 19.63
CA LYS A 500 5.88 23.04 20.94
C LYS A 500 4.54 22.31 20.85
N SER A 501 4.51 21.09 21.33
CA SER A 501 3.26 20.33 21.42
C SER A 501 2.41 20.87 22.58
N GLU A 502 1.20 21.31 22.27
CA GLU A 502 0.22 21.78 23.26
C GLU A 502 -1.09 21.01 23.10
N LEU A 503 -1.71 20.67 24.24
CA LEU A 503 -3.03 20.08 24.23
C LEU A 503 -4.07 21.11 23.75
N PRO A 504 -4.98 20.75 22.83
CA PRO A 504 -6.02 21.65 22.39
C PRO A 504 -6.96 22.01 23.55
N LYS A 505 -7.31 23.28 23.67
CA LYS A 505 -8.38 23.72 24.56
C LYS A 505 -9.70 23.37 23.89
N VAL A 506 -10.47 22.49 24.53
CA VAL A 506 -11.78 22.05 24.05
C VAL A 506 -12.82 22.24 25.14
N ASP A 507 -14.02 22.61 24.75
CA ASP A 507 -15.15 22.62 25.66
C ASP A 507 -15.50 21.17 26.05
N LEU A 508 -15.79 20.97 27.35
CA LEU A 508 -16.23 19.68 27.86
C LEU A 508 -17.68 19.41 27.47
N VAL A 509 -17.90 19.11 26.21
CA VAL A 509 -19.21 18.70 25.71
C VAL A 509 -19.28 17.17 25.70
N PRO A 510 -20.33 16.57 26.30
CA PRO A 510 -20.48 15.12 26.22
C PRO A 510 -20.45 14.64 24.77
N PRO A 511 -19.68 13.60 24.44
CA PRO A 511 -19.61 13.10 23.07
C PRO A 511 -20.97 12.55 22.64
N LEU A 512 -21.30 12.71 21.35
CA LEU A 512 -22.48 12.09 20.75
C LEU A 512 -22.38 10.58 20.87
N VAL A 513 -23.30 9.98 21.61
CA VAL A 513 -23.36 8.54 21.78
C VAL A 513 -24.01 7.93 20.53
N LEU A 514 -23.25 7.18 19.76
CA LEU A 514 -23.76 6.44 18.62
C LEU A 514 -24.38 5.13 19.12
N GLU A 515 -25.71 5.05 19.14
CA GLU A 515 -26.44 3.90 19.66
C GLU A 515 -26.06 2.58 18.99
N GLU A 516 -25.78 2.61 17.70
CA GLU A 516 -25.27 1.44 16.97
C GLU A 516 -23.96 0.93 17.57
N LYS A 517 -23.02 1.82 17.89
CA LYS A 517 -21.72 1.44 18.51
C LYS A 517 -21.92 0.86 19.91
N VAL A 518 -22.89 1.39 20.66
CA VAL A 518 -23.25 0.85 21.98
C VAL A 518 -23.85 -0.54 21.88
N LEU A 519 -24.77 -0.74 20.93
CA LEU A 519 -25.36 -2.06 20.67
C LEU A 519 -24.29 -3.07 20.24
N ILE A 520 -23.43 -2.71 19.28
CA ILE A 520 -22.36 -3.60 18.81
C ILE A 520 -21.45 -4.00 19.98
N ARG A 521 -21.04 -3.07 20.83
CA ARG A 521 -20.21 -3.35 22.02
C ARG A 521 -20.93 -4.31 22.97
N LYS A 522 -22.21 -4.09 23.20
CA LYS A 522 -23.03 -4.97 24.05
C LYS A 522 -23.13 -6.39 23.46
N ILE A 523 -23.38 -6.52 22.16
CA ILE A 523 -23.41 -7.81 21.45
C ILE A 523 -22.06 -8.51 21.57
N LYS A 524 -20.95 -7.82 21.32
CA LYS A 524 -19.61 -8.39 21.46
C LYS A 524 -19.35 -8.93 22.87
N ASN A 525 -19.71 -8.18 23.90
CA ASN A 525 -19.57 -8.64 25.29
C ASN A 525 -20.42 -9.87 25.60
N ILE A 526 -21.68 -9.89 25.13
CA ILE A 526 -22.57 -11.03 25.32
C ILE A 526 -22.01 -12.28 24.67
N LEU A 527 -21.51 -12.17 23.44
CA LEU A 527 -20.99 -13.30 22.67
C LEU A 527 -19.63 -13.77 23.17
N SER A 528 -18.68 -12.85 23.36
CA SER A 528 -17.31 -13.22 23.75
C SER A 528 -17.23 -13.67 25.20
N VAL A 529 -17.85 -12.92 26.13
CA VAL A 529 -17.75 -13.22 27.56
C VAL A 529 -18.86 -14.16 28.01
N GLY A 530 -20.08 -13.91 27.55
CA GLY A 530 -21.26 -14.68 27.98
C GLY A 530 -21.44 -16.02 27.29
N ALA A 531 -21.09 -16.13 26.01
CA ALA A 531 -21.29 -17.35 25.21
C ALA A 531 -19.98 -18.02 24.76
N SER A 532 -18.82 -17.45 25.08
CA SER A 532 -17.47 -17.98 24.73
C SER A 532 -17.23 -18.10 23.21
N PHE A 533 -17.80 -17.18 22.41
CA PHE A 533 -17.51 -17.08 20.97
C PHE A 533 -16.29 -16.21 20.71
N THR A 534 -15.51 -16.59 19.71
CA THR A 534 -14.35 -15.81 19.24
C THR A 534 -14.77 -14.89 18.09
N GLU A 535 -14.41 -13.61 18.17
CA GLU A 535 -14.62 -12.65 17.08
C GLU A 535 -13.66 -12.93 15.93
N THR A 536 -14.19 -12.92 14.70
CA THR A 536 -13.41 -12.99 13.46
C THR A 536 -13.60 -11.73 12.65
N TYR A 537 -12.63 -11.47 11.76
CA TYR A 537 -12.66 -10.33 10.85
C TYR A 537 -12.17 -10.77 9.48
N ASN A 538 -13.09 -10.82 8.50
CA ASN A 538 -12.80 -11.26 7.15
C ASN A 538 -12.81 -10.09 6.17
N TYR A 539 -12.13 -10.25 5.03
CA TYR A 539 -12.18 -9.27 3.95
C TYR A 539 -13.60 -9.10 3.41
N SER A 540 -13.91 -7.89 2.98
CA SER A 540 -15.17 -7.59 2.30
C SER A 540 -15.24 -8.12 0.87
N PHE A 541 -14.14 -8.66 0.36
CA PHE A 541 -14.02 -9.19 -1.00
C PHE A 541 -14.05 -10.71 -0.99
N LEU A 542 -14.71 -11.26 -2.01
CA LEU A 542 -14.83 -12.70 -2.23
C LEU A 542 -14.43 -13.05 -3.66
N SER A 543 -14.00 -14.30 -3.85
CA SER A 543 -13.80 -14.84 -5.19
C SER A 543 -15.13 -15.33 -5.81
N PRO A 544 -15.23 -15.35 -7.14
CA PRO A 544 -16.36 -15.99 -7.83
C PRO A 544 -16.54 -17.46 -7.44
N SER A 545 -15.45 -18.15 -7.11
CA SER A 545 -15.48 -19.55 -6.67
C SER A 545 -16.16 -19.71 -5.31
N GLN A 546 -15.92 -18.81 -4.35
CA GLN A 546 -16.57 -18.81 -3.04
C GLN A 546 -18.08 -18.52 -3.15
N LEU A 547 -18.46 -17.56 -3.98
CA LEU A 547 -19.86 -17.22 -4.24
C LEU A 547 -20.62 -18.38 -4.86
N LYS A 548 -19.99 -19.10 -5.79
CA LYS A 548 -20.58 -20.29 -6.42
C LYS A 548 -20.86 -21.40 -5.42
N LYS A 549 -20.02 -21.58 -4.39
CA LYS A 549 -20.21 -22.59 -3.32
C LYS A 549 -21.52 -22.40 -2.53
N ILE A 550 -22.02 -21.16 -2.47
CA ILE A 550 -23.26 -20.81 -1.78
C ILE A 550 -24.38 -20.37 -2.75
N ASN A 551 -24.26 -20.69 -4.05
CA ASN A 551 -25.23 -20.37 -5.10
C ASN A 551 -25.59 -18.87 -5.24
N PHE A 552 -24.68 -17.98 -4.87
CA PHE A 552 -24.88 -16.53 -5.05
C PHE A 552 -24.40 -16.08 -6.43
N THR A 553 -25.28 -15.42 -7.20
CA THR A 553 -24.99 -15.01 -8.59
C THR A 553 -25.02 -13.50 -8.84
N ALA A 554 -25.77 -12.76 -8.01
CA ALA A 554 -25.96 -11.31 -8.19
C ALA A 554 -25.13 -10.52 -7.16
N THR A 555 -23.89 -10.16 -7.53
CA THR A 555 -22.94 -9.46 -6.67
C THR A 555 -22.55 -8.10 -7.21
N VAL A 556 -21.97 -7.26 -6.36
CA VAL A 556 -21.31 -6.01 -6.75
C VAL A 556 -19.87 -6.34 -7.09
N LYS A 557 -19.47 -6.11 -8.35
CA LYS A 557 -18.12 -6.40 -8.85
C LYS A 557 -17.24 -5.17 -8.81
N LEU A 558 -15.95 -5.39 -8.52
CA LEU A 558 -14.94 -4.36 -8.62
C LEU A 558 -14.51 -4.16 -10.06
N ALA A 559 -14.33 -2.91 -10.49
CA ALA A 559 -13.83 -2.59 -11.82
C ALA A 559 -12.33 -2.92 -11.98
N ASN A 560 -11.56 -2.81 -10.89
CA ASN A 560 -10.11 -3.00 -10.85
C ASN A 560 -9.69 -3.79 -9.59
N PRO A 561 -10.02 -5.09 -9.52
CA PRO A 561 -9.69 -5.91 -8.35
C PRO A 561 -8.17 -6.06 -8.19
N LEU A 562 -7.73 -6.26 -6.95
CA LEU A 562 -6.31 -6.50 -6.62
C LEU A 562 -5.81 -7.86 -7.13
N SER A 563 -6.70 -8.85 -7.19
CA SER A 563 -6.43 -10.18 -7.74
C SER A 563 -7.71 -10.81 -8.25
N GLU A 564 -7.60 -11.89 -9.03
CA GLU A 564 -8.74 -12.67 -9.54
C GLU A 564 -9.56 -13.33 -8.42
N ASP A 565 -8.98 -13.48 -7.24
CA ASP A 565 -9.65 -14.04 -6.05
C ASP A 565 -10.40 -13.01 -5.20
N LEU A 566 -10.35 -11.71 -5.54
CA LEU A 566 -10.92 -10.62 -4.76
C LEU A 566 -11.75 -9.67 -5.64
N THR A 567 -12.63 -10.25 -6.47
CA THR A 567 -13.35 -9.52 -7.52
C THR A 567 -14.73 -9.02 -7.11
N ASP A 568 -15.35 -9.60 -6.10
CA ASP A 568 -16.74 -9.34 -5.73
C ASP A 568 -16.86 -8.87 -4.28
N LEU A 569 -17.77 -7.94 -4.01
CA LEU A 569 -18.11 -7.56 -2.64
C LEU A 569 -19.05 -8.61 -2.03
N ARG A 570 -18.83 -8.95 -0.76
CA ARG A 570 -19.56 -10.00 -0.03
C ARG A 570 -21.04 -9.65 0.16
N PRO A 571 -21.97 -10.48 -0.31
CA PRO A 571 -23.41 -10.31 -0.09
C PRO A 571 -23.88 -10.88 1.25
N SER A 572 -23.04 -11.65 1.94
CA SER A 572 -23.27 -12.29 3.24
C SER A 572 -21.93 -12.48 3.95
N LEU A 573 -21.93 -12.57 5.27
CA LEU A 573 -20.74 -12.87 6.07
C LEU A 573 -20.44 -14.39 6.13
N ILE A 574 -21.37 -15.22 5.72
CA ILE A 574 -21.29 -16.69 5.85
C ILE A 574 -20.12 -17.29 5.10
N PRO A 575 -19.79 -16.93 3.84
CA PRO A 575 -18.61 -17.51 3.16
C PRO A 575 -17.32 -17.34 3.93
N GLY A 576 -17.10 -16.15 4.50
CA GLY A 576 -15.90 -15.86 5.29
C GLY A 576 -15.81 -16.74 6.54
N ILE A 577 -16.90 -16.86 7.29
CA ILE A 577 -16.89 -17.65 8.52
C ILE A 577 -16.77 -19.16 8.25
N LEU A 578 -17.29 -19.65 7.11
CA LEU A 578 -17.12 -21.05 6.70
C LEU A 578 -15.66 -21.34 6.33
N GLU A 579 -14.93 -20.42 5.69
CA GLU A 579 -13.48 -20.58 5.45
C GLU A 579 -12.70 -20.56 6.77
N ASN A 580 -13.13 -19.77 7.77
CA ASN A 580 -12.52 -19.79 9.10
C ASN A 580 -12.72 -21.14 9.80
N ILE A 581 -13.92 -21.75 9.70
CA ILE A 581 -14.15 -23.11 10.21
C ILE A 581 -13.24 -24.11 9.51
N LYS A 582 -13.14 -24.08 8.17
CA LYS A 582 -12.24 -24.93 7.40
C LYS A 582 -10.81 -24.83 7.88
N SER A 583 -10.32 -23.61 8.09
CA SER A 583 -8.92 -23.37 8.49
C SER A 583 -8.62 -23.87 9.91
N ASN A 584 -9.59 -23.88 10.81
CA ASN A 584 -9.42 -24.22 12.21
C ASN A 584 -9.84 -25.65 12.58
N GLN A 585 -10.61 -26.36 11.73
CA GLN A 585 -11.21 -27.65 12.06
C GLN A 585 -10.19 -28.77 12.40
N ALA A 586 -8.95 -28.65 11.97
CA ALA A 586 -7.90 -29.62 12.29
C ALA A 586 -7.33 -29.47 13.71
N ASN A 587 -7.45 -28.25 14.26
CA ASN A 587 -6.80 -27.89 15.52
C ASN A 587 -7.79 -27.79 16.69
N GLU A 588 -9.09 -27.56 16.39
CA GLU A 588 -10.11 -27.31 17.40
C GLU A 588 -11.20 -28.40 17.39
N ILE A 589 -11.58 -28.88 18.55
CA ILE A 589 -12.66 -29.87 18.71
C ILE A 589 -14.01 -29.21 18.45
N GLU A 590 -14.27 -28.07 19.07
CA GLU A 590 -15.44 -27.23 18.88
C GLU A 590 -15.01 -25.82 18.47
N ILE A 591 -15.64 -25.28 17.46
CA ILE A 591 -15.36 -23.96 16.89
C ILE A 591 -16.58 -23.10 17.07
N ALA A 592 -16.46 -22.01 17.86
CA ALA A 592 -17.51 -21.04 18.12
C ALA A 592 -17.04 -19.65 17.68
N LEU A 593 -17.55 -19.15 16.54
CA LEU A 593 -17.11 -17.92 15.90
C LEU A 593 -18.27 -16.97 15.65
N TYR A 594 -17.95 -15.67 15.69
CA TYR A 594 -18.86 -14.63 15.20
C TYR A 594 -18.10 -13.53 14.45
N GLU A 595 -18.81 -12.87 13.54
CA GLU A 595 -18.32 -11.66 12.87
C GLU A 595 -19.44 -10.62 12.80
N ILE A 596 -19.04 -9.35 13.01
CA ILE A 596 -19.91 -8.20 12.74
C ILE A 596 -19.28 -7.42 11.59
N GLY A 597 -19.99 -7.35 10.46
CA GLY A 597 -19.46 -6.72 9.25
C GLY A 597 -20.53 -6.19 8.32
N SER A 598 -20.11 -5.39 7.35
CA SER A 598 -21.00 -4.92 6.29
C SER A 598 -21.11 -5.96 5.18
N ILE A 599 -22.30 -6.11 4.65
CA ILE A 599 -22.61 -6.82 3.41
C ILE A 599 -22.98 -5.81 2.32
N PHE A 600 -22.86 -6.22 1.06
CA PHE A 600 -23.12 -5.36 -0.09
C PHE A 600 -24.06 -6.09 -1.07
N LEU A 601 -25.19 -5.46 -1.38
CA LEU A 601 -26.17 -6.04 -2.28
C LEU A 601 -26.26 -5.24 -3.57
N ASN A 602 -26.45 -5.92 -4.69
CA ASN A 602 -26.61 -5.30 -6.00
C ASN A 602 -28.02 -4.69 -6.16
N LYS A 603 -28.30 -3.70 -5.34
CA LYS A 603 -29.49 -2.85 -5.39
C LYS A 603 -29.12 -1.44 -4.92
N PRO A 604 -29.84 -0.39 -5.34
CA PRO A 604 -29.58 0.97 -4.91
C PRO A 604 -29.63 1.11 -3.39
N GLY A 605 -28.58 1.69 -2.80
CA GLY A 605 -28.43 1.86 -1.36
C GLY A 605 -28.55 3.29 -0.86
N GLY A 606 -28.26 4.26 -1.68
CA GLY A 606 -28.28 5.67 -1.32
C GLY A 606 -27.53 6.54 -2.32
N ILE A 607 -27.74 7.83 -2.25
CA ILE A 607 -27.03 8.84 -3.04
C ILE A 607 -25.82 9.29 -2.20
N THR A 608 -24.65 9.46 -2.82
CA THR A 608 -23.52 10.13 -2.17
C THR A 608 -23.91 11.54 -1.79
N LYS A 609 -23.39 12.06 -0.67
CA LYS A 609 -23.67 13.45 -0.23
C LYS A 609 -23.14 14.51 -1.19
N ASP A 610 -22.41 14.12 -2.22
CA ASP A 610 -21.87 15.03 -3.22
C ASP A 610 -22.90 15.19 -4.36
N ASP A 611 -23.63 16.31 -4.34
CA ASP A 611 -24.69 16.64 -5.33
C ASP A 611 -24.15 16.76 -6.77
N SER A 612 -22.83 16.79 -6.97
CA SER A 612 -22.20 16.94 -8.29
C SER A 612 -22.08 15.61 -9.06
N ASN A 613 -22.07 14.46 -8.36
CA ASN A 613 -22.00 13.12 -8.96
C ASN A 613 -23.11 12.25 -8.36
N LYS A 614 -24.17 12.03 -9.13
CA LYS A 614 -25.29 11.14 -8.76
C LYS A 614 -24.90 9.65 -8.86
N GLU A 615 -23.73 9.27 -8.34
CA GLU A 615 -23.38 7.85 -8.24
C GLU A 615 -24.16 7.19 -7.12
N MET A 616 -24.97 6.21 -7.50
CA MET A 616 -25.70 5.40 -6.54
C MET A 616 -24.75 4.37 -5.94
N LEU A 617 -24.53 4.46 -4.64
CA LEU A 617 -23.80 3.42 -3.91
C LEU A 617 -24.61 2.12 -3.85
N PRO A 618 -23.96 0.95 -3.84
CA PRO A 618 -24.66 -0.31 -3.57
C PRO A 618 -25.25 -0.29 -2.17
N PHE A 619 -26.33 -1.02 -1.97
CA PHE A 619 -26.93 -1.17 -0.65
C PHE A 619 -25.94 -1.82 0.31
N GLN A 620 -25.75 -1.20 1.47
CA GLN A 620 -24.86 -1.67 2.54
C GLN A 620 -25.67 -1.88 3.81
N GLU A 621 -25.46 -3.01 4.47
CA GLU A 621 -26.07 -3.35 5.74
C GLU A 621 -25.06 -4.03 6.64
N LYS A 622 -25.07 -3.69 7.92
CA LYS A 622 -24.29 -4.43 8.91
C LYS A 622 -25.05 -5.66 9.38
N ARG A 623 -24.37 -6.78 9.40
CA ARG A 623 -24.88 -8.05 9.89
C ARG A 623 -23.99 -8.63 10.99
N LEU A 624 -24.59 -9.47 11.79
CA LEU A 624 -23.94 -10.36 12.73
C LEU A 624 -24.08 -11.78 12.17
N VAL A 625 -22.99 -12.48 11.98
CA VAL A 625 -22.99 -13.92 11.72
C VAL A 625 -22.45 -14.66 12.94
N LEU A 626 -23.06 -15.78 13.24
CA LEU A 626 -22.57 -16.74 14.25
C LEU A 626 -22.37 -18.09 13.56
N ALA A 627 -21.35 -18.82 13.98
CA ALA A 627 -21.10 -20.16 13.52
C ALA A 627 -20.62 -21.05 14.68
N LEU A 628 -21.14 -22.26 14.70
CA LEU A 628 -20.77 -23.30 15.65
C LEU A 628 -20.45 -24.57 14.88
N ALA A 629 -19.27 -25.16 15.09
CA ALA A 629 -18.90 -26.41 14.43
C ALA A 629 -18.26 -27.39 15.41
N GLY A 630 -18.51 -28.68 15.21
CA GLY A 630 -18.03 -29.76 16.09
C GLY A 630 -18.18 -31.14 15.49
N ASP A 631 -17.72 -32.17 16.19
CA ASP A 631 -17.70 -33.55 15.73
C ASP A 631 -19.01 -34.29 16.02
N ASN A 632 -19.89 -33.73 16.87
CA ASN A 632 -21.17 -34.34 17.25
C ASN A 632 -22.34 -33.54 16.67
N GLU A 633 -23.21 -34.22 15.90
CA GLU A 633 -24.36 -33.62 15.20
C GLU A 633 -25.50 -33.23 16.15
N GLU A 634 -25.68 -34.03 17.20
CA GLU A 634 -26.99 -34.06 17.91
C GLU A 634 -27.42 -32.77 18.61
N ASN A 635 -26.53 -31.77 18.78
CA ASN A 635 -26.85 -30.59 19.60
C ASN A 635 -26.39 -29.22 19.04
N LEU A 636 -25.69 -29.14 17.92
CA LEU A 636 -25.10 -27.85 17.48
C LEU A 636 -26.15 -26.81 17.10
N PHE A 637 -27.19 -27.20 16.36
CA PHE A 637 -28.26 -26.31 15.99
C PHE A 637 -28.99 -25.79 17.24
N ARG A 638 -29.35 -26.69 18.19
CA ARG A 638 -29.99 -26.29 19.44
C ARG A 638 -29.10 -25.42 20.31
N LYS A 639 -27.79 -25.70 20.35
CA LYS A 639 -26.84 -24.91 21.09
C LYS A 639 -26.73 -23.50 20.50
N LEU A 640 -26.60 -23.37 19.17
CA LEU A 640 -26.58 -22.08 18.50
C LEU A 640 -27.88 -21.30 18.68
N LYS A 641 -29.04 -22.00 18.58
CA LYS A 641 -30.35 -21.44 18.90
C LYS A 641 -30.39 -20.89 20.34
N GLY A 642 -29.89 -21.64 21.31
CA GLY A 642 -29.80 -21.18 22.70
C GLY A 642 -28.93 -19.95 22.89
N VAL A 643 -27.81 -19.84 22.16
CA VAL A 643 -26.97 -18.65 22.15
C VAL A 643 -27.74 -17.43 21.60
N ILE A 644 -28.52 -17.62 20.56
CA ILE A 644 -29.36 -16.56 19.97
C ILE A 644 -30.46 -16.13 20.97
N GLU A 645 -31.09 -17.09 21.63
CA GLU A 645 -32.09 -16.81 22.69
C GLU A 645 -31.44 -16.01 23.85
N TYR A 646 -30.25 -16.40 24.27
CA TYR A 646 -29.47 -15.69 25.29
C TYR A 646 -29.10 -14.27 24.86
N LEU A 647 -28.64 -14.09 23.58
CA LEU A 647 -28.35 -12.79 23.02
C LEU A 647 -29.58 -11.88 23.03
N LEU A 648 -30.69 -12.34 22.47
CA LEU A 648 -31.94 -11.55 22.39
C LEU A 648 -32.48 -11.22 23.78
N LYS A 649 -32.53 -12.19 24.70
CA LYS A 649 -32.91 -11.97 26.11
C LYS A 649 -32.05 -10.93 26.79
N SER A 650 -30.73 -10.96 26.57
CA SER A 650 -29.79 -9.99 27.13
C SER A 650 -29.94 -8.58 26.53
N LEU A 651 -30.55 -8.50 25.34
CA LEU A 651 -31.01 -7.24 24.74
C LEU A 651 -32.41 -6.83 25.13
N ASN A 652 -33.10 -7.57 26.03
CA ASN A 652 -34.50 -7.44 26.44
C ASN A 652 -35.50 -7.65 25.28
N LEU A 653 -35.18 -8.52 24.35
CA LEU A 653 -36.03 -8.93 23.23
C LEU A 653 -36.51 -10.36 23.47
N GLU A 654 -37.74 -10.62 23.11
CA GLU A 654 -38.35 -11.96 23.14
C GLU A 654 -37.96 -12.71 21.86
N ALA A 655 -37.37 -13.90 22.00
CA ALA A 655 -36.96 -14.74 20.89
C ALA A 655 -38.05 -15.74 20.51
N ALA A 656 -38.32 -15.86 19.22
CA ALA A 656 -39.15 -16.92 18.67
C ALA A 656 -38.48 -17.44 17.38
N PHE A 657 -38.80 -18.69 17.02
CA PHE A 657 -38.29 -19.35 15.84
C PHE A 657 -39.42 -19.98 15.04
N GLU A 658 -39.37 -19.73 13.73
CA GLU A 658 -40.38 -20.32 12.81
C GLU A 658 -39.62 -21.06 11.70
N PHE A 659 -40.08 -22.27 11.39
CA PHE A 659 -39.48 -23.04 10.30
C PHE A 659 -39.48 -22.22 8.99
N THR A 660 -38.33 -22.21 8.32
CA THR A 660 -38.23 -21.65 6.97
C THR A 660 -37.13 -22.41 6.22
N ALA A 661 -37.33 -22.66 4.94
CA ALA A 661 -36.28 -23.18 4.11
C ALA A 661 -35.31 -22.07 3.77
N THR A 662 -33.99 -22.31 3.88
CA THR A 662 -32.93 -21.39 3.48
C THR A 662 -32.10 -22.02 2.37
N GLU A 663 -31.27 -21.22 1.73
CA GLU A 663 -30.26 -21.67 0.76
C GLU A 663 -29.18 -22.58 1.39
N TYR A 664 -29.02 -22.51 2.72
CA TYR A 664 -28.04 -23.31 3.47
C TYR A 664 -28.60 -24.65 3.96
N ASN A 665 -29.92 -24.71 4.17
CA ASN A 665 -30.61 -25.96 4.49
C ASN A 665 -32.15 -25.81 4.26
N LYS A 666 -32.76 -26.82 3.60
CA LYS A 666 -34.16 -26.81 3.31
C LYS A 666 -35.04 -27.40 4.40
N SER A 667 -34.48 -28.18 5.29
CA SER A 667 -35.20 -28.94 6.33
C SER A 667 -34.78 -28.59 7.75
N ALA A 668 -33.56 -28.16 7.98
CA ALA A 668 -33.02 -27.82 9.30
C ALA A 668 -32.66 -26.33 9.36
N SER A 669 -33.65 -25.46 9.24
CA SER A 669 -33.46 -24.01 9.33
C SER A 669 -34.72 -23.33 9.87
N ALA A 670 -34.53 -22.15 10.47
CA ALA A 670 -35.61 -21.35 11.03
C ALA A 670 -35.32 -19.84 10.89
N LYS A 671 -36.37 -19.05 10.72
CA LYS A 671 -36.35 -17.62 10.94
C LYS A 671 -36.14 -17.31 12.40
N ILE A 672 -35.42 -16.24 12.67
CA ILE A 672 -35.23 -15.68 14.01
C ILE A 672 -36.16 -14.48 14.11
N LEU A 673 -37.11 -14.59 15.05
CA LEU A 673 -38.01 -13.49 15.35
C LEU A 673 -37.64 -12.86 16.69
N ALA A 674 -37.47 -11.54 16.70
CA ALA A 674 -37.27 -10.74 17.90
C ALA A 674 -38.53 -9.86 18.14
N ASN A 675 -39.22 -10.05 19.24
CA ASN A 675 -40.54 -9.42 19.51
C ASN A 675 -41.52 -9.58 18.34
N GLY A 676 -41.45 -10.72 17.63
CA GLY A 676 -42.30 -11.00 16.48
C GLY A 676 -41.81 -10.47 15.12
N TYR A 677 -40.73 -9.71 15.07
CA TYR A 677 -40.16 -9.19 13.83
C TYR A 677 -39.02 -10.08 13.34
N ASP A 678 -39.00 -10.34 12.03
CA ASP A 678 -37.94 -11.13 11.38
C ASP A 678 -36.59 -10.35 11.41
N VAL A 679 -35.61 -10.89 12.10
CA VAL A 679 -34.27 -10.27 12.22
C VAL A 679 -33.17 -11.10 11.56
N GLY A 680 -33.48 -12.29 11.04
CA GLY A 680 -32.53 -13.17 10.39
C GLY A 680 -32.91 -14.65 10.44
N PHE A 681 -31.93 -15.50 10.27
CA PHE A 681 -32.13 -16.94 10.25
C PHE A 681 -31.02 -17.72 10.98
N VAL A 682 -31.35 -18.95 11.35
CA VAL A 682 -30.41 -19.97 11.84
C VAL A 682 -30.61 -21.25 11.01
N ALA A 683 -29.51 -21.90 10.64
CA ALA A 683 -29.54 -23.13 9.83
C ALA A 683 -28.39 -24.06 10.16
N GLU A 684 -28.63 -25.35 9.97
CA GLU A 684 -27.55 -26.31 9.77
C GLU A 684 -27.01 -26.17 8.36
N VAL A 685 -25.68 -26.32 8.18
CA VAL A 685 -25.09 -26.24 6.84
C VAL A 685 -25.20 -27.61 6.15
N GLU A 686 -25.87 -27.66 4.99
CA GLU A 686 -26.01 -28.87 4.21
C GLU A 686 -24.70 -29.54 3.83
N LYS A 687 -24.69 -30.84 3.67
CA LYS A 687 -23.51 -31.66 3.36
C LYS A 687 -22.80 -31.20 2.07
N ASN A 688 -23.54 -30.87 1.03
CA ASN A 688 -23.00 -30.37 -0.25
C ASN A 688 -22.23 -29.06 -0.08
N ILE A 689 -22.74 -28.10 0.72
CA ILE A 689 -22.07 -26.84 1.01
C ILE A 689 -20.82 -27.11 1.85
N LYS A 690 -20.92 -27.89 2.92
CA LYS A 690 -19.76 -28.28 3.73
C LYS A 690 -18.64 -28.89 2.88
N GLN A 691 -18.98 -29.82 2.00
CA GLN A 691 -18.03 -30.45 1.10
C GLN A 691 -17.37 -29.47 0.13
N SER A 692 -18.14 -28.53 -0.43
CA SER A 692 -17.61 -27.50 -1.34
C SER A 692 -16.60 -26.57 -0.67
N PHE A 693 -16.73 -26.33 0.66
CA PHE A 693 -15.76 -25.60 1.48
C PHE A 693 -14.66 -26.49 2.06
N GLY A 694 -14.76 -27.82 1.97
CA GLY A 694 -13.82 -28.77 2.60
C GLY A 694 -14.01 -28.86 4.11
N ILE A 695 -15.22 -28.62 4.62
CA ILE A 695 -15.56 -28.73 6.03
C ILE A 695 -16.02 -30.16 6.32
N LYS A 696 -15.41 -30.80 7.32
CA LYS A 696 -15.72 -32.16 7.77
C LYS A 696 -16.65 -32.17 8.97
N LYS A 697 -16.57 -31.11 9.82
CA LYS A 697 -17.37 -30.98 11.05
C LYS A 697 -18.84 -30.68 10.75
N PHE A 698 -19.72 -31.11 11.65
CA PHE A 698 -21.09 -30.60 11.68
C PHE A 698 -21.05 -29.09 11.94
N THR A 699 -21.90 -28.33 11.28
CA THR A 699 -21.82 -26.88 11.30
C THR A 699 -23.21 -26.28 11.32
N ALA A 700 -23.46 -25.43 12.29
CA ALA A 700 -24.63 -24.57 12.38
C ALA A 700 -24.22 -23.10 12.23
N ILE A 701 -25.05 -22.32 11.52
CA ILE A 701 -24.80 -20.90 11.24
C ILE A 701 -26.06 -20.08 11.52
N ALA A 702 -25.87 -18.81 11.85
CA ALA A 702 -26.96 -17.83 11.91
C ALA A 702 -26.47 -16.50 11.34
N GLU A 703 -27.33 -15.78 10.65
CA GLU A 703 -27.05 -14.41 10.20
C GLU A 703 -28.21 -13.49 10.60
N ILE A 704 -27.88 -12.36 11.24
CA ILE A 704 -28.82 -11.44 11.89
C ILE A 704 -28.56 -10.01 11.40
N SER A 705 -29.64 -9.29 11.05
CA SER A 705 -29.60 -7.87 10.69
C SER A 705 -29.39 -7.00 11.91
N LEU A 706 -28.29 -6.22 11.94
CA LEU A 706 -28.06 -5.28 13.03
C LEU A 706 -28.94 -4.03 12.98
N PRO A 707 -29.31 -3.46 11.81
CA PRO A 707 -30.27 -2.37 11.74
C PRO A 707 -31.64 -2.74 12.34
N GLU A 708 -32.12 -3.96 12.05
CA GLU A 708 -33.40 -4.43 12.62
C GLU A 708 -33.31 -4.59 14.15
N LEU A 709 -32.22 -5.19 14.65
CA LEU A 709 -31.99 -5.27 16.09
C LEU A 709 -31.89 -3.88 16.74
N LEU A 710 -31.18 -2.95 16.11
CA LEU A 710 -31.04 -1.59 16.62
C LEU A 710 -32.41 -0.89 16.69
N ASN A 711 -33.21 -1.01 15.64
CA ASN A 711 -34.53 -0.44 15.61
C ASN A 711 -35.41 -0.99 16.73
N LEU A 712 -35.39 -2.30 16.97
CA LEU A 712 -36.13 -2.93 18.04
C LEU A 712 -35.65 -2.48 19.42
N VAL A 713 -34.34 -2.44 19.64
CA VAL A 713 -33.76 -2.02 20.94
C VAL A 713 -34.06 -0.55 21.25
N LYS A 714 -34.04 0.34 20.25
CA LYS A 714 -34.38 1.76 20.39
C LYS A 714 -35.83 1.97 20.82
N ASN A 715 -36.73 1.13 20.31
CA ASN A 715 -38.16 1.23 20.56
C ASN A 715 -38.61 0.49 21.83
N LEU A 716 -37.66 -0.12 22.56
CA LEU A 716 -38.00 -0.77 23.82
C LEU A 716 -38.47 0.27 24.86
N LYS A 717 -39.63 0.02 25.43
CA LYS A 717 -40.02 0.75 26.64
C LYS A 717 -39.13 0.37 27.82
N ILE A 718 -38.75 1.35 28.61
CA ILE A 718 -37.97 1.11 29.85
C ILE A 718 -38.74 0.07 30.66
N LYS A 719 -38.09 -1.06 30.98
CA LYS A 719 -38.70 -2.07 31.87
C LYS A 719 -38.99 -1.42 33.21
N GLN A 720 -40.29 -1.38 33.53
CA GLN A 720 -40.68 -0.98 34.88
C GLN A 720 -40.43 -2.14 35.83
N TYR A 721 -40.06 -1.79 37.06
CA TYR A 721 -39.95 -2.76 38.12
C TYR A 721 -41.33 -3.43 38.33
N VAL A 722 -41.37 -4.74 38.33
CA VAL A 722 -42.56 -5.54 38.69
C VAL A 722 -42.23 -6.20 40.03
N GLU A 723 -43.06 -5.94 41.03
CA GLU A 723 -42.90 -6.62 42.31
C GLU A 723 -42.95 -8.13 42.17
N PRO A 724 -42.03 -8.88 42.82
CA PRO A 724 -42.13 -10.32 42.86
C PRO A 724 -43.52 -10.76 43.40
N PRO A 725 -44.06 -11.86 42.87
CA PRO A 725 -45.33 -12.36 43.34
C PRO A 725 -45.29 -12.63 44.84
N LYS A 726 -46.36 -12.20 45.58
CA LYS A 726 -46.45 -12.36 47.04
C LYS A 726 -46.75 -13.81 47.47
N TYR A 727 -47.31 -14.59 46.59
CA TYR A 727 -47.70 -15.96 46.85
C TYR A 727 -46.80 -16.97 46.17
N PRO A 728 -46.55 -18.16 46.80
CA PRO A 728 -45.65 -19.16 46.25
C PRO A 728 -46.25 -19.77 44.97
N GLU A 729 -45.32 -20.14 44.10
CA GLU A 729 -45.63 -20.91 42.90
C GLU A 729 -45.85 -22.39 43.23
N VAL A 730 -46.66 -23.06 42.40
CA VAL A 730 -46.83 -24.51 42.47
C VAL A 730 -46.36 -25.12 41.15
N LEU A 731 -45.33 -25.94 41.23
CA LEU A 731 -44.75 -26.66 40.09
C LEU A 731 -45.48 -27.99 39.88
N ARG A 732 -45.77 -28.30 38.62
CA ARG A 732 -46.24 -29.62 38.22
C ARG A 732 -45.55 -30.08 36.98
N ASP A 733 -45.17 -31.35 36.95
CA ASP A 733 -44.63 -31.98 35.77
C ASP A 733 -45.72 -32.64 34.97
N LEU A 734 -45.58 -32.52 33.64
CA LEU A 734 -46.50 -33.16 32.73
C LEU A 734 -45.71 -33.76 31.56
N ALA A 735 -45.73 -35.07 31.43
CA ALA A 735 -45.13 -35.77 30.31
C ALA A 735 -46.18 -36.50 29.50
N PHE A 736 -46.07 -36.39 28.18
CA PHE A 736 -46.99 -37.05 27.26
C PHE A 736 -46.32 -37.37 25.91
N VAL A 737 -46.89 -38.36 25.23
CA VAL A 737 -46.45 -38.82 23.92
C VAL A 737 -47.36 -38.22 22.87
N VAL A 738 -46.73 -37.64 21.84
CA VAL A 738 -47.43 -37.05 20.69
C VAL A 738 -46.78 -37.54 19.38
N ASN A 739 -47.46 -37.26 18.25
CA ASN A 739 -46.82 -37.49 16.95
C ASN A 739 -45.61 -36.58 16.76
N GLU A 740 -44.56 -37.12 16.18
CA GLU A 740 -43.30 -36.43 15.97
C GLU A 740 -43.42 -35.10 15.20
N LYS A 741 -44.37 -35.04 14.26
CA LYS A 741 -44.60 -33.85 13.41
C LYS A 741 -45.22 -32.67 14.17
N ILE A 742 -45.75 -32.89 15.38
CA ILE A 742 -46.34 -31.80 16.17
C ILE A 742 -45.25 -30.93 16.73
N LEU A 743 -45.27 -29.64 16.38
CA LEU A 743 -44.28 -28.70 16.82
C LEU A 743 -44.43 -28.36 18.31
N TYR A 744 -43.34 -28.31 19.04
CA TYR A 744 -43.25 -27.91 20.45
C TYR A 744 -43.98 -26.59 20.71
N ASN A 745 -43.77 -25.55 19.85
CA ASN A 745 -44.41 -24.25 20.02
C ASN A 745 -45.97 -24.31 20.01
N ASN A 746 -46.53 -25.21 19.24
CA ASN A 746 -48.00 -25.36 19.20
C ASN A 746 -48.51 -25.88 20.53
N ILE A 747 -47.80 -26.84 21.09
CA ILE A 747 -48.17 -27.41 22.39
C ILE A 747 -47.97 -26.39 23.51
N LYS A 748 -46.82 -25.71 23.53
CA LYS A 748 -46.52 -24.67 24.51
C LYS A 748 -47.56 -23.55 24.52
N LYS A 749 -47.95 -23.07 23.34
CA LYS A 749 -49.00 -22.05 23.20
C LYS A 749 -50.35 -22.52 23.77
N GLN A 750 -50.70 -23.75 23.55
CA GLN A 750 -51.94 -24.31 24.10
C GLN A 750 -51.89 -24.47 25.63
N ILE A 751 -50.73 -24.88 26.16
CA ILE A 751 -50.58 -25.01 27.61
C ILE A 751 -50.61 -23.63 28.29
N ILE A 752 -49.83 -22.66 27.84
CA ILE A 752 -49.72 -21.35 28.50
C ILE A 752 -51.06 -20.57 28.44
N ASN A 753 -51.80 -20.70 27.35
CA ASN A 753 -53.06 -20.00 27.14
C ASN A 753 -54.28 -20.73 27.75
N PHE A 754 -54.08 -21.95 28.28
CA PHE A 754 -55.18 -22.75 28.78
C PHE A 754 -55.83 -22.16 30.02
N SER A 755 -55.06 -21.57 30.95
CA SER A 755 -55.55 -20.98 32.18
C SER A 755 -54.70 -19.81 32.62
N ASN A 756 -55.31 -18.76 33.17
CA ASN A 756 -54.62 -17.62 33.78
C ASN A 756 -53.75 -18.00 35.00
N LEU A 757 -53.94 -19.19 35.52
CA LEU A 757 -53.11 -19.72 36.62
C LEU A 757 -51.74 -20.19 36.13
N ILE A 758 -51.60 -20.55 34.88
CA ILE A 758 -50.34 -21.00 34.28
C ILE A 758 -49.49 -19.76 33.92
N LYS A 759 -48.37 -19.61 34.59
CA LYS A 759 -47.46 -18.47 34.40
C LYS A 759 -46.28 -18.79 33.54
N GLN A 760 -45.78 -20.02 33.65
CA GLN A 760 -44.62 -20.47 32.89
C GLN A 760 -44.75 -21.92 32.48
N VAL A 761 -44.20 -22.24 31.32
CA VAL A 761 -44.15 -23.60 30.74
C VAL A 761 -42.76 -23.81 30.20
N GLU A 762 -42.05 -24.76 30.74
CA GLU A 762 -40.67 -25.09 30.36
C GLU A 762 -40.60 -26.55 29.95
N LEU A 763 -39.99 -26.81 28.79
CA LEU A 763 -39.70 -28.16 28.34
C LEU A 763 -38.36 -28.59 28.94
N PHE A 764 -38.36 -29.65 29.72
CA PHE A 764 -37.14 -30.13 30.36
C PHE A 764 -36.61 -31.46 29.80
N ASP A 765 -37.49 -32.25 29.11
CA ASP A 765 -37.05 -33.49 28.50
C ASP A 765 -37.78 -33.79 27.19
N ILE A 766 -37.03 -34.34 26.22
CA ILE A 766 -37.54 -34.88 24.95
C ILE A 766 -36.94 -36.26 24.77
N TYR A 767 -37.82 -37.24 24.63
CA TYR A 767 -37.40 -38.62 24.36
C TYR A 767 -37.99 -39.13 23.07
N GLN A 768 -37.11 -39.70 22.22
CA GLN A 768 -37.47 -40.43 21.00
C GLN A 768 -36.75 -41.78 21.02
N GLY A 769 -37.43 -42.86 20.78
CA GLY A 769 -36.85 -44.17 20.76
C GLY A 769 -37.85 -45.27 20.53
N ASP A 770 -37.35 -46.46 20.25
CA ASP A 770 -38.14 -47.66 19.82
C ASP A 770 -39.29 -48.06 20.77
N LYS A 771 -39.17 -47.68 22.04
CA LYS A 771 -40.19 -47.97 23.07
C LYS A 771 -41.47 -47.14 22.91
N LEU A 772 -41.45 -46.02 22.12
CA LEU A 772 -42.62 -45.15 21.90
C LEU A 772 -43.42 -45.51 20.66
N GLY A 773 -42.86 -46.34 19.76
CA GLY A 773 -43.37 -46.60 18.43
C GLY A 773 -42.90 -45.60 17.38
N GLN A 774 -42.98 -45.97 16.11
CA GLN A 774 -42.56 -45.13 14.98
C GLN A 774 -43.37 -43.86 14.96
N ASP A 775 -42.78 -42.75 14.54
CA ASP A 775 -43.38 -41.40 14.40
C ASP A 775 -43.90 -40.77 15.70
N LYS A 776 -43.37 -41.11 16.86
CA LYS A 776 -43.77 -40.56 18.17
C LYS A 776 -42.60 -40.00 18.96
N LYS A 777 -42.85 -38.91 19.68
CA LYS A 777 -41.96 -38.30 20.65
C LYS A 777 -42.66 -38.07 21.97
N SER A 778 -41.92 -38.22 23.07
CA SER A 778 -42.35 -37.86 24.43
C SER A 778 -41.80 -36.47 24.75
N LEU A 779 -42.64 -35.60 25.27
CA LEU A 779 -42.28 -34.27 25.74
C LEU A 779 -42.63 -34.17 27.22
N ALA A 780 -41.69 -33.66 28.03
CA ALA A 780 -41.93 -33.44 29.47
C ALA A 780 -41.77 -31.95 29.80
N PHE A 781 -42.74 -31.40 30.47
CA PHE A 781 -42.88 -30.00 30.79
C PHE A 781 -42.93 -29.75 32.28
N HIS A 782 -42.20 -28.75 32.74
CA HIS A 782 -42.45 -28.06 34.01
C HIS A 782 -43.50 -26.97 33.78
N ILE A 783 -44.60 -27.01 34.54
CA ILE A 783 -45.69 -26.03 34.45
C ILE A 783 -45.79 -25.33 35.81
N ILE A 784 -45.59 -24.02 35.80
CA ILE A 784 -45.69 -23.18 37.00
C ILE A 784 -47.05 -22.54 37.07
N TYR A 785 -47.75 -22.85 38.15
CA TYR A 785 -49.06 -22.29 38.50
C TYR A 785 -48.89 -21.23 39.58
N GLN A 786 -49.46 -20.06 39.40
CA GLN A 786 -49.38 -18.95 40.35
C GLN A 786 -50.53 -17.96 40.15
N THR A 787 -50.98 -17.34 41.22
CA THR A 787 -52.03 -16.32 41.21
C THR A 787 -51.82 -15.35 42.41
N ASP A 788 -52.81 -14.46 42.64
CA ASP A 788 -52.85 -13.47 43.74
C ASP A 788 -53.27 -14.04 45.11
N LYS A 789 -53.34 -15.38 45.23
CA LYS A 789 -53.59 -16.12 46.47
C LYS A 789 -52.74 -17.39 46.53
N THR A 790 -52.59 -17.98 47.69
CA THR A 790 -51.96 -19.30 47.84
C THR A 790 -52.84 -20.36 47.17
N LEU A 791 -52.33 -21.09 46.19
CA LEU A 791 -52.98 -22.19 45.51
C LEU A 791 -52.92 -23.46 46.35
N THR A 792 -54.05 -24.19 46.49
CA THR A 792 -54.00 -25.53 47.03
C THR A 792 -53.64 -26.56 45.94
N SER A 793 -53.11 -27.72 46.37
CA SER A 793 -52.78 -28.80 45.42
C SER A 793 -54.03 -29.25 44.64
N GLU A 794 -55.19 -29.32 45.32
CA GLU A 794 -56.47 -29.73 44.71
C GLU A 794 -56.92 -28.75 43.59
N GLU A 795 -56.75 -27.43 43.82
CA GLU A 795 -57.05 -26.42 42.81
C GLU A 795 -56.19 -26.59 41.56
N VAL A 796 -54.86 -26.81 41.74
CA VAL A 796 -53.90 -26.99 40.65
C VAL A 796 -54.12 -28.32 39.93
N ASP A 797 -54.39 -29.41 40.63
CA ASP A 797 -54.58 -30.75 40.08
C ASP A 797 -55.87 -30.78 39.24
N LYS A 798 -56.91 -30.04 39.64
CA LYS A 798 -58.17 -29.86 38.85
C LYS A 798 -57.95 -29.13 37.54
N VAL A 799 -57.05 -28.10 37.54
CA VAL A 799 -56.75 -27.38 36.31
C VAL A 799 -55.87 -28.25 35.43
N GLN A 800 -54.89 -28.92 36.00
CA GLN A 800 -54.02 -29.84 35.28
C GLN A 800 -54.77 -31.01 34.67
N GLY A 801 -55.73 -31.59 35.36
CA GLY A 801 -56.56 -32.63 34.80
C GLY A 801 -57.44 -32.18 33.62
N LYS A 802 -57.89 -30.92 33.64
CA LYS A 802 -58.59 -30.33 32.47
C LYS A 802 -57.61 -30.04 31.31
N LEU A 803 -56.40 -29.54 31.60
CA LEU A 803 -55.37 -29.33 30.61
C LEU A 803 -55.00 -30.62 29.91
N VAL A 804 -54.81 -31.69 30.66
CA VAL A 804 -54.54 -33.02 30.12
C VAL A 804 -55.59 -33.46 29.11
N LYS A 805 -56.90 -33.38 29.48
CA LYS A 805 -58.01 -33.72 28.57
C LYS A 805 -58.02 -32.82 27.33
N HIS A 806 -57.65 -31.57 27.46
CA HIS A 806 -57.51 -30.64 26.32
C HIS A 806 -56.40 -31.06 25.36
N LEU A 807 -55.23 -31.40 25.89
CA LEU A 807 -54.09 -31.85 25.08
C LEU A 807 -54.35 -33.21 24.42
N GLU A 808 -55.05 -34.12 25.11
CA GLU A 808 -55.46 -35.39 24.52
C GLU A 808 -56.37 -35.16 23.31
N LYS A 809 -57.31 -34.21 23.42
CA LYS A 809 -58.27 -33.89 22.37
C LYS A 809 -57.57 -33.19 21.18
N GLU A 810 -56.73 -32.21 21.44
CA GLU A 810 -56.15 -31.35 20.40
C GLU A 810 -55.01 -32.02 19.67
N PHE A 811 -54.17 -32.79 20.38
CA PHE A 811 -52.94 -33.37 19.85
C PHE A 811 -52.92 -34.90 19.86
N ALA A 812 -54.04 -35.57 20.21
CA ALA A 812 -54.06 -37.01 20.48
C ALA A 812 -52.90 -37.44 21.42
N ALA A 813 -52.59 -36.58 22.39
CA ALA A 813 -51.54 -36.80 23.37
C ALA A 813 -51.88 -37.98 24.28
N LYS A 814 -50.89 -38.82 24.59
CA LYS A 814 -51.08 -39.90 25.59
C LYS A 814 -50.15 -39.60 26.77
N ILE A 815 -50.73 -39.43 27.95
CA ILE A 815 -49.94 -39.24 29.16
C ILE A 815 -49.04 -40.39 29.41
N ARG A 816 -47.81 -40.06 29.80
CA ARG A 816 -46.85 -41.05 30.27
C ARG A 816 -46.84 -41.00 31.80
N ASN A 817 -47.37 -42.03 32.43
CA ASN A 817 -47.17 -42.22 33.85
C ASN A 817 -45.75 -42.69 34.09
N PHE A 818 -44.98 -41.98 34.95
CA PHE A 818 -43.67 -42.36 35.37
C PHE A 818 -43.68 -43.57 36.29
#